data_1f8b814cd1a4dc92d202807a3043d537
#
_entry.id   1f8b814cd1a4dc92d202807a3043d537
#
_cell.length_a   1.000
_cell.length_b   1.000
_cell.length_c   1.000
_cell.angle_alpha   90.00
_cell.angle_beta   90.00
_cell.angle_gamma   90.00
#
_symmetry.space_group_name_H-M   'P 1'
#
loop_
_entity.id
_entity.type
_entity.pdbx_description
1 polymer ?
#
loop_
_entity_poly.entity_id
_entity_poly.type
_entity_poly.pdbx_seq_one_letter_code
_entity_poly.pdbx_strand_id
1 'polypeptide(L)'
;MALQTDGQSVYKNTRMGEILVKYFSGKQKYTQTNLNGYKKGRVNEVEIEIYNRAQYNLTYNSAKEITINLDGEAYRYQTLKQLLNEKEAISQRLETLKKQQEETEKALKTAEEERKRKKQEEEEAEKARLFAEKLRKQREEEERQIEELKQKETEAMERIAHSKAFLRQGAELRSQHILDCSQEDAKRSDLFNGIPVLIEGGPGTGKTTTMIQRLNFLLSEEALRDYDNGLTDKQIEEITNPQTRDTKWLYFSPTKDLLAYLRNNMANEGLHAGENNSTIIDDFARHMLTAYKLNVPDQNGPFLKYKQGEGEECLIKEANVAIASFERFLVRKIAKALVEVSKLQTNDFPWHAKAVSIKAYCQKAEEIKDITALMNLLNSMKSNETSTIKENEKKVNDLKNLLAVRVQNLISADESMVLNIKKLFEKWDDEDEEGYADDSIDEEDLNEGEGSDVTISTKDFILLLNRNLKSILRNLSLKTIDSKQKLSKRQTELYAIVKEYVDAQDIMLLGQMEWFSKKFAYPCRGIESNIFNQIPKIYKDFRKEILKIGATAFNLPLLKKIVAKDNNKRLHVEEIEFLVGFINNLIYDIYKKSKLRFESMRNNKYVKAYMENVKPVIVVDEATDYSLIDYYFMVSFRHYEFNTMTLCGDIMQGLNNYGIESWEQLKKYILPNLKIFELKVSYRQTPTLLDLSKRLYLDDQGVEAPYHSLMEMSDDEPQPICYISDSTSKKIRWMAKRICEFYKHCNDELPALAILVGDDVDVDEMVSEMQDMDILNGFSVFNCTGGRTTNAMKCIRIFRLSEVKGMEFEAVFFYDIDEALAGQSHNMLRRYLYVGVSRATSHLAVTFTKEEGNEDIIKYFDTNKRNWK
;
A
#
# COMPACT_ATOMS: atom_id res chain seq x y z
N MET A 1 -7.14 30.26 -2.50
CA MET A 1 -7.83 31.52 -2.76
C MET A 1 -9.31 31.26 -2.98
N ALA A 2 -10.17 31.89 -2.24
CA ALA A 2 -11.60 31.68 -2.40
C ALA A 2 -12.15 32.65 -3.45
N LEU A 3 -12.66 32.11 -4.49
CA LEU A 3 -13.25 32.87 -5.61
C LEU A 3 -14.74 32.59 -5.66
N GLN A 4 -15.52 33.62 -5.63
CA GLN A 4 -16.94 33.50 -5.75
C GLN A 4 -17.38 33.94 -7.16
N THR A 5 -17.90 33.01 -7.91
CA THR A 5 -18.59 33.26 -9.19
C THR A 5 -19.99 32.72 -9.05
N ASP A 6 -20.99 33.57 -9.30
CA ASP A 6 -22.40 33.20 -9.25
C ASP A 6 -22.86 32.47 -7.98
N GLY A 7 -22.21 32.79 -6.85
CA GLY A 7 -22.51 32.18 -5.55
C GLY A 7 -21.78 30.88 -5.24
N GLN A 8 -20.96 30.36 -6.15
CA GLN A 8 -20.14 29.16 -5.95
C GLN A 8 -18.66 29.52 -5.76
N SER A 9 -17.98 28.78 -4.90
CA SER A 9 -16.56 28.96 -4.59
C SER A 9 -15.71 27.88 -5.24
N VAL A 10 -14.67 28.27 -5.93
CA VAL A 10 -13.72 27.36 -6.58
C VAL A 10 -12.83 26.63 -5.56
N TYR A 11 -12.67 27.18 -4.35
CA TYR A 11 -11.80 26.62 -3.31
C TYR A 11 -12.55 26.27 -2.02
N LYS A 12 -13.81 25.95 -2.13
CA LYS A 12 -14.69 25.63 -1.01
C LYS A 12 -14.26 24.35 -0.25
N ASN A 13 -13.51 23.48 -0.93
CA ASN A 13 -13.10 22.17 -0.42
C ASN A 13 -11.89 22.22 0.53
N THR A 14 -11.22 23.34 0.69
CA THR A 14 -10.16 23.51 1.67
C THR A 14 -10.71 24.27 2.88
N ARG A 15 -10.34 23.87 4.08
CA ARG A 15 -10.74 24.57 5.31
C ARG A 15 -10.43 26.07 5.26
N MET A 16 -9.27 26.43 4.69
CA MET A 16 -8.90 27.83 4.48
C MET A 16 -9.75 28.50 3.40
N GLY A 17 -10.08 27.78 2.32
CA GLY A 17 -10.96 28.26 1.27
C GLY A 17 -12.37 28.52 1.76
N GLU A 18 -12.95 27.63 2.58
CA GLU A 18 -14.24 27.83 3.22
C GLU A 18 -14.25 29.08 4.13
N ILE A 19 -13.19 29.24 4.94
CA ILE A 19 -13.03 30.40 5.80
C ILE A 19 -12.97 31.67 4.96
N LEU A 20 -12.15 31.71 3.91
CA LEU A 20 -12.01 32.87 3.03
C LEU A 20 -13.30 33.18 2.26
N VAL A 21 -14.02 32.15 1.75
CA VAL A 21 -15.31 32.34 1.09
C VAL A 21 -16.33 32.95 2.03
N LYS A 22 -16.43 32.46 3.26
CA LYS A 22 -17.32 33.03 4.28
C LYS A 22 -16.93 34.47 4.65
N TYR A 23 -15.65 34.75 4.64
CA TYR A 23 -15.10 36.09 4.90
C TYR A 23 -15.48 37.11 3.82
N PHE A 24 -15.34 36.72 2.55
CA PHE A 24 -15.58 37.59 1.40
C PHE A 24 -17.05 37.56 0.92
N SER A 25 -17.84 36.55 1.28
CA SER A 25 -19.23 36.43 0.82
C SER A 25 -20.22 37.40 1.44
N GLY A 26 -19.78 38.27 2.34
CA GLY A 26 -20.63 39.25 3.01
C GLY A 26 -21.65 38.68 4.01
N LYS A 27 -21.66 37.37 4.21
CA LYS A 27 -22.55 36.72 5.20
C LYS A 27 -22.08 36.93 6.64
N GLN A 28 -20.87 37.41 6.83
CA GLN A 28 -20.39 37.87 8.13
C GLN A 28 -19.78 39.26 8.00
N LYS A 29 -20.10 40.15 8.94
CA LYS A 29 -19.70 41.54 8.96
C LYS A 29 -18.23 41.74 9.36
N TYR A 30 -17.32 41.24 8.54
CA TYR A 30 -15.93 41.66 8.62
C TYR A 30 -15.67 42.74 7.59
N THR A 31 -15.30 43.90 8.07
CA THR A 31 -14.93 45.00 7.18
C THR A 31 -13.56 44.81 6.61
N GLN A 32 -13.28 45.41 5.46
CA GLN A 32 -11.96 45.36 4.81
C GLN A 32 -10.80 45.76 5.76
N THR A 33 -11.08 46.59 6.75
CA THR A 33 -10.13 46.97 7.79
C THR A 33 -9.70 45.83 8.70
N ASN A 34 -10.47 44.76 8.80
CA ASN A 34 -10.11 43.58 9.60
C ASN A 34 -9.13 42.65 8.87
N LEU A 35 -9.00 42.80 7.58
CA LEU A 35 -8.06 42.02 6.73
C LEU A 35 -6.73 42.74 6.54
N ASN A 36 -6.67 44.05 6.81
CA ASN A 36 -5.48 44.86 6.68
C ASN A 36 -4.64 44.83 7.98
N GLY A 37 -3.68 43.94 7.99
CA GLY A 37 -2.74 43.82 9.09
C GLY A 37 -2.93 42.55 9.93
N TYR A 38 -2.01 42.35 10.83
CA TYR A 38 -2.07 41.26 11.80
C TYR A 38 -3.26 41.45 12.75
N LYS A 39 -4.29 40.66 12.61
CA LYS A 39 -5.49 40.69 13.45
C LYS A 39 -6.04 39.29 13.64
N LYS A 40 -6.54 39.05 14.85
CA LYS A 40 -7.36 37.90 15.17
C LYS A 40 -8.81 38.18 14.80
N GLY A 41 -9.46 37.25 14.13
CA GLY A 41 -10.88 37.33 13.82
C GLY A 41 -11.55 35.97 13.99
N ARG A 42 -12.88 35.98 14.05
CA ARG A 42 -13.68 34.75 14.08
C ARG A 42 -14.59 34.69 12.87
N VAL A 43 -14.59 33.54 12.24
CA VAL A 43 -15.52 33.18 11.16
C VAL A 43 -16.12 31.82 11.50
N ASN A 44 -17.43 31.77 11.70
CA ASN A 44 -18.16 30.55 12.11
C ASN A 44 -17.52 29.84 13.30
N GLU A 45 -17.26 30.54 14.38
CA GLU A 45 -16.66 30.05 15.63
C GLU A 45 -15.19 29.61 15.54
N VAL A 46 -14.61 29.65 14.34
CA VAL A 46 -13.19 29.39 14.14
C VAL A 46 -12.41 30.67 14.38
N GLU A 47 -11.45 30.65 15.28
CA GLU A 47 -10.54 31.77 15.49
C GLU A 47 -9.46 31.78 14.40
N ILE A 48 -9.33 32.92 13.70
CA ILE A 48 -8.38 33.10 12.61
C ILE A 48 -7.32 34.07 13.04
N GLU A 49 -6.06 33.66 12.89
CA GLU A 49 -4.92 34.54 13.13
C GLU A 49 -4.20 34.80 11.80
N ILE A 50 -4.07 36.08 11.44
CA ILE A 50 -3.45 36.46 10.14
C ILE A 50 -2.03 36.95 10.44
N TYR A 51 -1.05 36.19 9.95
CA TYR A 51 0.37 36.47 10.18
C TYR A 51 1.02 37.33 9.10
N ASN A 52 0.50 37.29 7.87
CA ASN A 52 1.05 38.02 6.75
C ASN A 52 0.12 39.13 6.28
N ARG A 53 0.70 40.31 6.07
CA ARG A 53 0.02 41.52 5.68
C ARG A 53 0.19 41.71 4.17
N ALA A 54 -0.76 41.22 3.39
CA ALA A 54 -0.86 41.53 1.99
C ALA A 54 -2.25 42.08 1.69
N GLN A 55 -2.33 43.22 1.04
CA GLN A 55 -3.60 43.78 0.58
C GLN A 55 -3.81 43.32 -0.84
N TYR A 56 -4.84 42.49 -1.07
CA TYR A 56 -5.22 42.08 -2.41
C TYR A 56 -6.69 42.34 -2.67
N ASN A 57 -6.97 42.85 -3.85
CA ASN A 57 -8.31 43.01 -4.37
C ASN A 57 -8.53 41.99 -5.49
N LEU A 58 -9.56 41.18 -5.34
CA LEU A 58 -9.94 40.18 -6.31
C LEU A 58 -11.03 40.78 -7.20
N THR A 59 -10.78 40.90 -8.49
CA THR A 59 -11.78 41.26 -9.48
C THR A 59 -11.99 40.14 -10.46
N TYR A 60 -13.23 39.86 -10.75
CA TYR A 60 -13.66 38.81 -11.67
C TYR A 60 -14.41 39.42 -12.84
N ASN A 61 -13.92 39.21 -14.04
CA ASN A 61 -14.54 39.76 -15.23
C ASN A 61 -15.44 38.75 -15.96
N SER A 62 -16.16 39.20 -16.97
CA SER A 62 -17.04 38.36 -17.79
C SER A 62 -16.29 37.27 -18.58
N ALA A 63 -15.00 37.42 -18.77
CA ALA A 63 -14.12 36.41 -19.39
C ALA A 63 -13.62 35.36 -18.39
N LYS A 64 -14.08 35.43 -17.13
CA LYS A 64 -13.67 34.56 -16.04
C LYS A 64 -12.17 34.65 -15.67
N GLU A 65 -11.55 35.77 -15.92
CA GLU A 65 -10.22 36.11 -15.42
C GLU A 65 -10.31 36.71 -14.05
N ILE A 66 -9.35 36.33 -13.22
CA ILE A 66 -9.22 36.82 -11.85
C ILE A 66 -8.01 37.72 -11.81
N THR A 67 -8.21 38.97 -11.40
CA THR A 67 -7.12 39.89 -11.16
C THR A 67 -6.92 40.03 -9.66
N ILE A 68 -5.69 39.75 -9.21
CA ILE A 68 -5.27 39.92 -7.82
C ILE A 68 -4.35 41.12 -7.79
N ASN A 69 -4.72 42.14 -7.05
CA ASN A 69 -3.81 43.23 -6.71
C ASN A 69 -3.14 42.92 -5.37
N LEU A 70 -1.84 42.68 -5.39
CA LEU A 70 -1.04 42.44 -4.23
C LEU A 70 -0.05 43.59 -4.07
N ASP A 71 -0.15 44.35 -2.97
CA ASP A 71 0.74 45.46 -2.62
C ASP A 71 0.98 46.46 -3.77
N GLY A 72 -0.03 46.69 -4.60
CA GLY A 72 0.01 47.66 -5.71
C GLY A 72 0.37 47.07 -7.06
N GLU A 73 0.74 45.84 -7.16
CA GLU A 73 0.94 45.15 -8.43
C GLU A 73 -0.29 44.27 -8.80
N ALA A 74 -0.70 44.33 -10.05
CA ALA A 74 -1.86 43.59 -10.53
C ALA A 74 -1.45 42.30 -11.21
N TYR A 75 -1.84 41.18 -10.62
CA TYR A 75 -1.62 39.86 -11.18
C TYR A 75 -2.96 39.33 -11.74
N ARG A 76 -2.96 38.90 -13.01
CA ARG A 76 -4.11 38.24 -13.61
C ARG A 76 -3.99 36.74 -13.54
N TYR A 77 -4.98 36.11 -12.96
CA TYR A 77 -5.04 34.65 -12.86
C TYR A 77 -6.30 34.13 -13.51
N GLN A 78 -6.14 33.18 -14.36
CA GLN A 78 -7.24 32.38 -14.86
C GLN A 78 -7.54 31.23 -13.89
N THR A 79 -8.79 30.77 -13.85
CA THR A 79 -9.10 29.56 -13.10
C THR A 79 -8.33 28.38 -13.70
N LEU A 80 -7.93 27.44 -12.88
CA LEU A 80 -7.14 26.29 -13.32
C LEU A 80 -7.82 25.51 -14.45
N LYS A 81 -9.16 25.42 -14.41
CA LYS A 81 -9.97 24.80 -15.46
C LYS A 81 -9.90 25.59 -16.77
N GLN A 82 -9.80 26.89 -16.70
CA GLN A 82 -9.65 27.74 -17.88
C GLN A 82 -8.26 27.62 -18.47
N LEU A 83 -7.22 27.59 -17.65
CA LEU A 83 -5.84 27.35 -18.09
C LEU A 83 -5.68 25.96 -18.71
N LEU A 84 -6.32 24.93 -18.15
CA LEU A 84 -6.36 23.59 -18.73
C LEU A 84 -7.05 23.58 -20.10
N ASN A 85 -8.24 24.17 -20.17
CA ASN A 85 -8.99 24.25 -21.41
C ASN A 85 -8.26 25.08 -22.48
N GLU A 86 -7.57 26.17 -22.09
CA GLU A 86 -6.74 26.96 -23.00
C GLU A 86 -5.54 26.20 -23.51
N LYS A 87 -4.83 25.47 -22.60
CA LYS A 87 -3.71 24.62 -22.98
C LYS A 87 -4.13 23.52 -23.95
N GLU A 88 -5.24 22.86 -23.66
CA GLU A 88 -5.79 21.81 -24.52
C GLU A 88 -6.26 22.38 -25.89
N ALA A 89 -6.92 23.53 -25.88
CA ALA A 89 -7.32 24.23 -27.09
C ALA A 89 -6.13 24.72 -27.93
N ILE A 90 -5.07 25.22 -27.27
CA ILE A 90 -3.80 25.61 -27.89
C ILE A 90 -3.10 24.39 -28.49
N SER A 91 -3.01 23.29 -27.76
CA SER A 91 -2.37 22.04 -28.20
C SER A 91 -3.10 21.44 -29.43
N GLN A 92 -4.44 21.36 -29.38
CA GLN A 92 -5.25 20.90 -30.50
C GLN A 92 -5.12 21.81 -31.72
N ARG A 93 -5.06 23.13 -31.51
CA ARG A 93 -4.88 24.11 -32.57
C ARG A 93 -3.50 23.99 -33.22
N LEU A 94 -2.46 23.79 -32.41
CA LEU A 94 -1.07 23.59 -32.84
C LEU A 94 -0.93 22.30 -33.66
N GLU A 95 -1.57 21.23 -33.25
CA GLU A 95 -1.60 19.96 -34.00
C GLU A 95 -2.34 20.11 -35.33
N THR A 96 -3.46 20.84 -35.33
CA THR A 96 -4.22 21.13 -36.56
C THR A 96 -3.43 21.96 -37.53
N LEU A 97 -2.75 23.01 -37.05
CA LEU A 97 -1.90 23.88 -37.87
C LEU A 97 -0.68 23.14 -38.44
N LYS A 98 -0.06 22.25 -37.65
CA LYS A 98 1.03 21.39 -38.16
C LYS A 98 0.56 20.48 -39.28
N LYS A 99 -0.61 19.85 -39.15
CA LYS A 99 -1.20 19.03 -40.23
C LYS A 99 -1.51 19.86 -41.48
N GLN A 100 -2.05 21.07 -41.29
CA GLN A 100 -2.29 22.01 -42.42
C GLN A 100 -0.97 22.43 -43.07
N GLN A 101 0.09 22.67 -42.31
CA GLN A 101 1.41 22.99 -42.84
C GLN A 101 2.02 21.83 -43.63
N GLU A 102 1.87 20.59 -43.17
CA GLU A 102 2.31 19.42 -43.95
C GLU A 102 1.53 19.21 -45.24
N GLU A 103 0.21 19.53 -45.22
CA GLU A 103 -0.65 19.48 -46.42
C GLU A 103 -0.29 20.57 -47.42
N THR A 104 -0.03 21.78 -46.93
CA THR A 104 0.38 22.90 -47.78
C THR A 104 1.78 22.68 -48.38
N GLU A 105 2.71 22.09 -47.62
CA GLU A 105 4.05 21.71 -48.09
C GLU A 105 3.99 20.62 -49.18
N LYS A 106 3.10 19.60 -49.00
CA LYS A 106 2.83 18.59 -50.04
C LYS A 106 2.24 19.20 -51.30
N ALA A 107 1.25 20.10 -51.13
CA ALA A 107 0.64 20.79 -52.23
C ALA A 107 1.64 21.69 -52.99
N LEU A 108 2.57 22.34 -52.28
CA LEU A 108 3.64 23.16 -52.88
C LEU A 108 4.63 22.30 -53.68
N LYS A 109 5.04 21.15 -53.14
CA LYS A 109 5.89 20.20 -53.85
C LYS A 109 5.24 19.66 -55.11
N THR A 110 3.94 19.33 -55.01
CA THR A 110 3.14 18.88 -56.18
C THR A 110 3.03 19.95 -57.23
N ALA A 111 2.78 21.21 -56.83
CA ALA A 111 2.72 22.35 -57.74
C ALA A 111 4.07 22.67 -58.38
N GLU A 112 5.19 22.49 -57.68
CA GLU A 112 6.54 22.62 -58.23
C GLU A 112 6.90 21.50 -59.21
N GLU A 113 6.46 20.26 -58.92
CA GLU A 113 6.63 19.12 -59.86
C GLU A 113 5.77 19.28 -61.12
N GLU A 114 4.54 19.78 -60.98
CA GLU A 114 3.68 20.12 -62.12
C GLU A 114 4.27 21.26 -62.95
N ARG A 115 4.91 22.23 -62.33
CA ARG A 115 5.62 23.33 -63.04
C ARG A 115 6.81 22.84 -63.85
N LYS A 116 7.52 21.81 -63.39
CA LYS A 116 8.59 21.14 -64.19
C LYS A 116 8.05 20.35 -65.38
N ARG A 117 6.78 19.89 -65.34
CA ARG A 117 6.12 19.15 -66.41
C ARG A 117 5.47 20.05 -67.48
N LYS A 118 5.04 21.26 -67.06
CA LYS A 118 4.28 22.17 -67.97
C LYS A 118 5.14 23.33 -68.48
N LYS A 119 6.19 23.05 -69.25
CA LYS A 119 6.92 24.09 -69.97
C LYS A 119 6.20 24.50 -71.25
N GLN A 120 4.91 24.19 -71.46
CA GLN A 120 4.22 24.42 -72.76
C GLN A 120 2.89 25.24 -72.68
N GLU A 121 2.47 25.76 -71.54
CA GLU A 121 1.23 26.65 -71.55
C GLU A 121 1.48 27.83 -70.55
N GLU A 122 1.78 29.02 -71.13
CA GLU A 122 2.06 30.31 -70.47
C GLU A 122 0.91 30.84 -69.61
N GLU A 123 -0.33 30.55 -69.91
CA GLU A 123 -1.49 31.04 -69.17
C GLU A 123 -1.81 30.27 -67.89
N GLU A 124 -1.42 28.97 -67.82
CA GLU A 124 -1.57 28.17 -66.65
C GLU A 124 -0.38 28.38 -65.64
N ALA A 125 0.78 28.81 -66.18
CA ALA A 125 1.93 29.17 -65.37
C ALA A 125 1.68 30.42 -64.48
N GLU A 126 0.91 31.36 -64.93
CA GLU A 126 0.57 32.57 -64.19
C GLU A 126 -0.44 32.27 -63.06
N LYS A 127 -1.43 31.40 -63.32
CA LYS A 127 -2.36 30.90 -62.28
C LYS A 127 -1.65 30.02 -61.24
N ALA A 128 -0.71 29.18 -61.67
CA ALA A 128 0.11 28.36 -60.75
C ALA A 128 1.06 29.22 -59.91
N ARG A 129 1.58 30.32 -60.49
CA ARG A 129 2.43 31.27 -59.74
C ARG A 129 1.65 32.03 -58.68
N LEU A 130 0.47 32.51 -58.99
CA LEU A 130 -0.44 33.15 -58.05
C LEU A 130 -0.91 32.19 -56.95
N PHE A 131 -1.15 30.93 -57.28
CA PHE A 131 -1.54 29.89 -56.35
C PHE A 131 -0.36 29.54 -55.42
N ALA A 132 0.85 29.36 -55.95
CA ALA A 132 2.05 29.11 -55.16
C ALA A 132 2.41 30.29 -54.23
N GLU A 133 2.20 31.54 -54.70
CA GLU A 133 2.40 32.72 -53.84
C GLU A 133 1.34 32.79 -52.73
N LYS A 134 0.09 32.40 -52.98
CA LYS A 134 -0.98 32.32 -51.99
C LYS A 134 -0.68 31.26 -50.95
N LEU A 135 -0.24 30.07 -51.36
CA LEU A 135 0.18 28.98 -50.48
C LEU A 135 1.39 29.38 -49.62
N ARG A 136 2.36 30.09 -50.21
CA ARG A 136 3.53 30.61 -49.47
C ARG A 136 3.12 31.62 -48.41
N LYS A 137 2.24 32.56 -48.73
CA LYS A 137 1.69 33.51 -47.72
C LYS A 137 0.89 32.82 -46.64
N GLN A 138 0.12 31.78 -47.00
CA GLN A 138 -0.60 30.97 -46.03
C GLN A 138 0.33 30.22 -45.10
N ARG A 139 1.43 29.65 -45.61
CA ARG A 139 2.46 28.97 -44.80
C ARG A 139 3.18 29.95 -43.85
N GLU A 140 3.54 31.12 -44.34
CA GLU A 140 4.16 32.16 -43.50
C GLU A 140 3.21 32.61 -42.39
N GLU A 141 1.91 32.66 -42.64
CA GLU A 141 0.90 33.00 -41.66
C GLU A 141 0.69 31.86 -40.65
N GLU A 142 0.69 30.59 -41.10
CA GLU A 142 0.61 29.42 -40.25
C GLU A 142 1.86 29.28 -39.34
N GLU A 143 3.08 29.52 -39.88
CA GLU A 143 4.33 29.54 -39.10
C GLU A 143 4.29 30.65 -38.04
N ARG A 144 3.79 31.85 -38.37
CA ARG A 144 3.61 32.92 -37.40
C ARG A 144 2.61 32.57 -36.30
N GLN A 145 1.48 31.96 -36.64
CA GLN A 145 0.49 31.51 -35.66
C GLN A 145 1.04 30.40 -34.73
N ILE A 146 1.82 29.50 -35.29
CA ILE A 146 2.50 28.45 -34.49
C ILE A 146 3.47 29.10 -33.49
N GLU A 147 4.25 30.07 -33.92
CA GLU A 147 5.20 30.78 -33.07
C GLU A 147 4.49 31.61 -31.98
N GLU A 148 3.41 32.30 -32.32
CA GLU A 148 2.58 33.01 -31.34
C GLU A 148 1.94 32.08 -30.30
N LEU A 149 1.52 30.87 -30.73
CA LEU A 149 0.95 29.88 -29.81
C LEU A 149 1.99 29.27 -28.91
N LYS A 150 3.21 29.02 -29.41
CA LYS A 150 4.33 28.58 -28.60
C LYS A 150 4.71 29.61 -27.55
N GLN A 151 4.78 30.89 -27.91
CA GLN A 151 5.03 31.98 -26.97
C GLN A 151 3.94 32.04 -25.89
N LYS A 152 2.66 31.95 -26.28
CA LYS A 152 1.55 31.92 -25.31
C LYS A 152 1.60 30.70 -24.38
N GLU A 153 2.00 29.52 -24.90
CA GLU A 153 2.21 28.32 -24.06
C GLU A 153 3.35 28.53 -23.06
N THR A 154 4.46 29.13 -23.50
CA THR A 154 5.61 29.48 -22.64
C THR A 154 5.20 30.51 -21.57
N GLU A 155 4.51 31.59 -21.96
CA GLU A 155 3.99 32.59 -21.04
C GLU A 155 2.98 32.02 -20.03
N ALA A 156 2.12 31.08 -20.46
CA ALA A 156 1.20 30.39 -19.55
C ALA A 156 1.94 29.53 -18.54
N MET A 157 3.02 28.84 -18.98
CA MET A 157 3.88 28.06 -18.08
C MET A 157 4.66 28.94 -17.11
N GLU A 158 5.19 30.09 -17.56
CA GLU A 158 5.87 31.05 -16.70
C GLU A 158 4.93 31.65 -15.65
N ARG A 159 3.67 31.97 -16.01
CA ARG A 159 2.65 32.44 -15.04
C ARG A 159 2.34 31.40 -13.96
N ILE A 160 2.33 30.12 -14.33
CA ILE A 160 2.17 29.01 -13.39
C ILE A 160 3.40 28.92 -12.49
N ALA A 161 4.62 29.12 -13.01
CA ALA A 161 5.87 29.11 -12.25
C ALA A 161 6.00 30.29 -11.27
N HIS A 162 5.71 31.49 -11.72
CA HIS A 162 5.75 32.70 -10.87
C HIS A 162 4.74 32.65 -9.71
N SER A 163 3.63 31.93 -9.86
CA SER A 163 2.67 31.74 -8.76
C SER A 163 3.22 30.86 -7.61
N LYS A 164 4.37 30.22 -7.79
CA LYS A 164 4.94 29.22 -6.89
C LYS A 164 6.23 29.65 -6.17
N ALA A 165 6.82 30.77 -6.51
CA ALA A 165 8.10 31.21 -5.96
C ALA A 165 7.93 31.94 -4.63
N PHE A 166 7.92 31.20 -3.51
CA PHE A 166 8.14 31.73 -2.17
C PHE A 166 9.36 31.09 -1.51
N LEU A 167 10.23 31.94 -0.92
CA LEU A 167 11.49 31.58 -0.27
C LEU A 167 11.30 30.81 1.03
N ARG A 168 12.22 29.91 1.31
CA ARG A 168 12.19 28.95 2.45
C ARG A 168 12.83 29.47 3.71
N GLN A 169 12.21 29.05 4.83
CA GLN A 169 12.88 28.85 6.12
C GLN A 169 12.44 27.48 6.67
N GLY A 170 13.37 26.51 6.72
CA GLY A 170 13.17 25.19 7.35
C GLY A 170 13.12 23.98 6.42
N ALA A 171 13.39 22.79 6.97
CA ALA A 171 13.37 21.49 6.30
C ALA A 171 11.93 20.95 6.04
N GLU A 172 10.98 21.84 5.84
CA GLU A 172 9.58 21.47 5.57
C GLU A 172 9.35 21.35 4.07
N LEU A 173 8.57 20.35 3.66
CA LEU A 173 8.05 20.28 2.29
C LEU A 173 7.34 21.59 1.96
N ARG A 174 7.67 22.17 0.80
CA ARG A 174 6.93 23.32 0.32
C ARG A 174 5.46 22.93 0.18
N SER A 175 4.57 23.55 0.94
CA SER A 175 3.15 23.40 0.69
C SER A 175 2.82 24.07 -0.64
N GLN A 176 2.64 23.25 -1.68
CA GLN A 176 2.24 23.73 -2.97
C GLN A 176 0.72 23.88 -2.98
N HIS A 177 0.24 25.10 -2.74
CA HIS A 177 -1.20 25.36 -2.68
C HIS A 177 -1.88 25.35 -4.05
N ILE A 178 -1.13 25.57 -5.13
CA ILE A 178 -1.65 25.57 -6.50
C ILE A 178 -0.91 24.48 -7.28
N LEU A 179 -1.66 23.50 -7.76
CA LEU A 179 -1.16 22.46 -8.64
C LEU A 179 -1.04 22.96 -10.08
N ASP A 180 -0.08 22.45 -10.83
CA ASP A 180 -0.05 22.63 -12.29
C ASP A 180 -1.10 21.75 -12.97
N CYS A 181 -1.23 21.90 -14.30
CA CYS A 181 -2.23 21.16 -15.08
C CYS A 181 -2.07 19.64 -14.95
N SER A 182 -0.83 19.13 -15.05
CA SER A 182 -0.59 17.69 -14.98
C SER A 182 -0.86 17.12 -13.57
N GLN A 183 -0.52 17.88 -12.55
CA GLN A 183 -0.83 17.53 -11.16
C GLN A 183 -2.34 17.56 -10.89
N GLU A 184 -3.05 18.57 -11.42
CA GLU A 184 -4.50 18.67 -11.27
C GLU A 184 -5.25 17.59 -12.05
N ASP A 185 -4.77 17.22 -13.23
CA ASP A 185 -5.31 16.08 -13.99
C ASP A 185 -5.15 14.78 -13.21
N ALA A 186 -3.97 14.53 -12.65
CA ALA A 186 -3.73 13.35 -11.81
C ALA A 186 -4.63 13.35 -10.56
N LYS A 187 -4.81 14.52 -9.92
CA LYS A 187 -5.67 14.67 -8.73
C LYS A 187 -7.12 14.32 -9.00
N ARG A 188 -7.67 14.70 -10.16
CA ARG A 188 -9.10 14.58 -10.48
C ARG A 188 -9.46 13.37 -11.34
N SER A 189 -8.48 12.62 -11.82
CA SER A 189 -8.70 11.47 -12.68
C SER A 189 -9.22 10.24 -11.94
N ASP A 190 -9.96 9.41 -12.68
CA ASP A 190 -10.29 8.02 -12.31
C ASP A 190 -10.63 7.84 -10.82
N LEU A 191 -11.69 8.48 -10.35
CA LEU A 191 -12.00 8.54 -8.93
C LEU A 191 -12.32 7.15 -8.36
N PHE A 192 -13.58 6.71 -8.31
CA PHE A 192 -13.94 5.41 -7.70
C PHE A 192 -14.31 4.33 -8.72
N ASN A 193 -13.77 4.41 -9.94
CA ASN A 193 -14.06 3.46 -11.02
C ASN A 193 -13.23 2.16 -10.96
N GLY A 194 -12.40 2.00 -9.95
CA GLY A 194 -11.53 0.83 -9.76
C GLY A 194 -10.28 0.82 -10.66
N ILE A 195 -10.02 1.88 -11.41
CA ILE A 195 -8.79 2.06 -12.19
C ILE A 195 -7.69 2.61 -11.29
N PRO A 196 -6.59 1.91 -11.09
CA PRO A 196 -5.47 2.43 -10.32
C PRO A 196 -4.77 3.57 -11.06
N VAL A 197 -4.32 4.56 -10.31
CA VAL A 197 -3.62 5.74 -10.82
C VAL A 197 -2.18 5.73 -10.30
N LEU A 198 -1.21 5.89 -11.19
CA LEU A 198 0.19 6.13 -10.86
C LEU A 198 0.55 7.58 -11.19
N ILE A 199 1.06 8.29 -10.23
CA ILE A 199 1.66 9.62 -10.38
C ILE A 199 3.17 9.42 -10.50
N GLU A 200 3.67 9.45 -11.72
CA GLU A 200 5.09 9.31 -12.03
C GLU A 200 5.74 10.68 -12.24
N GLY A 201 6.95 10.84 -11.79
CA GLY A 201 7.68 12.08 -12.02
C GLY A 201 9.06 12.07 -11.40
N GLY A 202 9.95 12.87 -11.95
CA GLY A 202 11.30 13.02 -11.45
C GLY A 202 11.42 13.78 -10.12
N PRO A 203 12.63 14.14 -9.75
CA PRO A 203 12.88 14.89 -8.52
C PRO A 203 12.16 16.24 -8.51
N GLY A 204 11.52 16.58 -7.41
CA GLY A 204 10.91 17.90 -7.24
C GLY A 204 9.67 18.20 -8.08
N THR A 205 9.08 17.21 -8.75
CA THR A 205 7.85 17.39 -9.55
C THR A 205 6.57 17.44 -8.71
N GLY A 206 6.64 17.31 -7.39
CA GLY A 206 5.49 17.42 -6.50
C GLY A 206 4.62 16.16 -6.41
N LYS A 207 5.16 14.97 -6.70
CA LYS A 207 4.46 13.67 -6.62
C LYS A 207 3.68 13.49 -5.32
N THR A 208 4.38 13.51 -4.20
CA THR A 208 3.79 13.29 -2.87
C THR A 208 2.77 14.37 -2.51
N THR A 209 3.03 15.64 -2.88
CA THR A 209 2.07 16.73 -2.70
C THR A 209 0.79 16.50 -3.49
N THR A 210 0.92 16.14 -4.77
CA THR A 210 -0.23 15.83 -5.63
C THR A 210 -1.02 14.65 -5.08
N MET A 211 -0.35 13.62 -4.60
CA MET A 211 -0.96 12.43 -4.01
C MET A 211 -1.73 12.77 -2.72
N ILE A 212 -1.16 13.56 -1.81
CA ILE A 212 -1.84 14.00 -0.56
C ILE A 212 -3.07 14.86 -0.90
N GLN A 213 -2.94 15.78 -1.85
CA GLN A 213 -4.07 16.59 -2.29
C GLN A 213 -5.14 15.77 -3.00
N ARG A 214 -4.74 14.73 -3.77
CA ARG A 214 -5.68 13.77 -4.34
C ARG A 214 -6.40 12.99 -3.23
N LEU A 215 -5.68 12.52 -2.22
CA LEU A 215 -6.31 11.83 -1.08
C LEU A 215 -7.34 12.73 -0.40
N ASN A 216 -7.00 13.99 -0.12
CA ASN A 216 -7.95 14.93 0.47
C ASN A 216 -9.15 15.18 -0.46
N PHE A 217 -8.93 15.28 -1.77
CA PHE A 217 -9.98 15.43 -2.78
C PHE A 217 -10.94 14.22 -2.79
N LEU A 218 -10.42 12.99 -2.75
CA LEU A 218 -11.19 11.75 -2.72
C LEU A 218 -12.04 11.59 -1.43
N LEU A 219 -11.72 12.33 -0.38
CA LEU A 219 -12.42 12.32 0.90
C LEU A 219 -13.31 13.58 1.10
N SER A 220 -13.44 14.43 0.10
CA SER A 220 -14.23 15.66 0.15
C SER A 220 -15.61 15.45 -0.46
N GLU A 221 -16.67 15.68 0.33
CA GLU A 221 -18.05 15.54 -0.15
C GLU A 221 -18.36 16.47 -1.34
N GLU A 222 -17.93 17.73 -1.26
CA GLU A 222 -18.17 18.70 -2.32
C GLU A 222 -17.46 18.29 -3.61
N ALA A 223 -16.22 17.82 -3.51
CA ALA A 223 -15.47 17.35 -4.66
C ALA A 223 -16.13 16.14 -5.31
N LEU A 224 -16.60 15.18 -4.54
CA LEU A 224 -17.25 13.98 -5.07
C LEU A 224 -18.62 14.27 -5.68
N ARG A 225 -19.37 15.27 -5.16
CA ARG A 225 -20.66 15.66 -5.74
C ARG A 225 -20.54 16.45 -7.04
N ASP A 226 -19.44 17.20 -7.20
CA ASP A 226 -19.21 18.05 -8.37
C ASP A 226 -18.64 17.27 -9.57
N TYR A 227 -18.20 16.03 -9.39
CA TYR A 227 -17.59 15.21 -10.43
C TYR A 227 -18.35 13.90 -10.65
N ASP A 228 -18.42 13.46 -11.89
CA ASP A 228 -18.92 12.11 -12.22
C ASP A 228 -17.90 11.06 -11.75
N ASN A 229 -18.27 10.31 -10.73
CA ASN A 229 -17.43 9.32 -10.08
C ASN A 229 -18.09 7.94 -10.00
N GLY A 230 -19.30 7.80 -10.55
CA GLY A 230 -20.06 6.56 -10.52
C GLY A 230 -20.59 6.12 -9.14
N LEU A 231 -20.43 6.96 -8.10
CA LEU A 231 -20.92 6.69 -6.75
C LEU A 231 -22.36 7.16 -6.57
N THR A 232 -23.10 6.44 -5.74
CA THR A 232 -24.40 6.88 -5.24
C THR A 232 -24.23 7.86 -4.08
N ASP A 233 -25.22 8.74 -3.83
CA ASP A 233 -25.21 9.67 -2.70
C ASP A 233 -24.90 8.99 -1.36
N LYS A 234 -25.45 7.80 -1.15
CA LYS A 234 -25.19 7.01 0.06
C LYS A 234 -23.71 6.59 0.18
N GLN A 235 -23.09 6.24 -0.92
CA GLN A 235 -21.66 5.87 -0.92
C GLN A 235 -20.77 7.08 -0.72
N ILE A 236 -21.15 8.24 -1.29
CA ILE A 236 -20.45 9.50 -1.02
C ILE A 236 -20.53 9.84 0.46
N GLU A 237 -21.74 9.80 1.05
CA GLU A 237 -21.93 10.03 2.48
C GLU A 237 -21.12 9.04 3.35
N GLU A 238 -21.06 7.76 2.95
CA GLU A 238 -20.28 6.75 3.65
C GLU A 238 -18.78 7.06 3.65
N ILE A 239 -18.24 7.55 2.52
CA ILE A 239 -16.80 7.87 2.39
C ILE A 239 -16.44 9.15 3.13
N THR A 240 -17.32 10.15 3.07
CA THR A 240 -17.02 11.53 3.50
C THR A 240 -17.50 11.86 4.90
N ASN A 241 -18.21 10.95 5.56
CA ASN A 241 -18.72 11.14 6.92
C ASN A 241 -17.60 11.54 7.88
N PRO A 242 -17.67 12.72 8.51
CA PRO A 242 -16.59 13.23 9.35
C PRO A 242 -16.20 12.32 10.53
N GLN A 243 -17.13 11.50 11.02
CA GLN A 243 -16.87 10.58 12.14
C GLN A 243 -16.11 9.31 11.72
N THR A 244 -16.25 8.89 10.47
CA THR A 244 -15.66 7.63 9.97
C THR A 244 -14.69 7.83 8.82
N ARG A 245 -14.56 9.05 8.28
CA ARG A 245 -13.72 9.40 7.14
C ARG A 245 -12.30 8.87 7.28
N ASP A 246 -11.71 8.99 8.46
CA ASP A 246 -10.33 8.57 8.70
C ASP A 246 -10.15 7.05 8.69
N THR A 247 -11.24 6.28 8.72
CA THR A 247 -11.22 4.82 8.57
C THR A 247 -11.38 4.35 7.12
N LYS A 248 -11.64 5.26 6.18
CA LYS A 248 -11.96 4.93 4.77
C LYS A 248 -10.76 4.89 3.85
N TRP A 249 -9.58 5.21 4.33
CA TRP A 249 -8.36 5.22 3.55
C TRP A 249 -7.22 4.49 4.25
N LEU A 250 -6.27 4.03 3.45
CA LEU A 250 -5.05 3.37 3.90
C LEU A 250 -3.87 3.88 3.08
N TYR A 251 -2.86 4.36 3.77
CA TYR A 251 -1.66 4.91 3.21
C TYR A 251 -0.45 4.04 3.57
N PHE A 252 0.28 3.60 2.58
CA PHE A 252 1.53 2.86 2.74
C PHE A 252 2.73 3.73 2.46
N SER A 253 3.69 3.72 3.37
CA SER A 253 5.01 4.35 3.22
C SER A 253 6.09 3.30 3.43
N PRO A 254 7.25 3.38 2.73
CA PRO A 254 8.29 2.38 2.88
C PRO A 254 8.98 2.41 4.25
N THR A 255 9.09 3.58 4.87
CA THR A 255 9.79 3.75 6.16
C THR A 255 8.95 4.50 7.20
N LYS A 256 9.25 4.26 8.48
CA LYS A 256 8.58 4.96 9.61
C LYS A 256 8.92 6.44 9.65
N ASP A 257 10.13 6.80 9.27
CA ASP A 257 10.62 8.18 9.31
C ASP A 257 9.92 9.03 8.25
N LEU A 258 9.84 8.52 7.02
CA LEU A 258 9.07 9.15 5.96
C LEU A 258 7.59 9.27 6.36
N LEU A 259 7.02 8.22 6.96
CA LEU A 259 5.63 8.23 7.42
C LEU A 259 5.40 9.31 8.50
N ALA A 260 6.30 9.44 9.48
CA ALA A 260 6.20 10.45 10.52
C ALA A 260 6.25 11.87 9.94
N TYR A 261 7.14 12.11 8.98
CA TYR A 261 7.26 13.36 8.25
C TYR A 261 5.99 13.69 7.44
N LEU A 262 5.46 12.71 6.73
CA LEU A 262 4.27 12.88 5.90
C LEU A 262 2.99 13.10 6.72
N ARG A 263 2.89 12.54 7.92
CA ARG A 263 1.76 12.77 8.83
C ARG A 263 1.58 14.25 9.15
N ASN A 264 2.67 14.99 9.32
CA ASN A 264 2.62 16.44 9.53
C ASN A 264 2.06 17.17 8.30
N ASN A 265 2.49 16.78 7.11
CA ASN A 265 2.00 17.38 5.86
C ASN A 265 0.52 17.03 5.61
N MET A 266 0.10 15.80 5.89
CA MET A 266 -1.31 15.39 5.83
C MET A 266 -2.16 16.18 6.81
N ALA A 267 -1.66 16.43 8.02
CA ALA A 267 -2.37 17.25 9.01
C ALA A 267 -2.58 18.70 8.52
N ASN A 268 -1.60 19.28 7.83
CA ASN A 268 -1.70 20.61 7.23
C ASN A 268 -2.79 20.67 6.14
N GLU A 269 -3.02 19.57 5.44
CA GLU A 269 -4.10 19.43 4.43
C GLU A 269 -5.44 18.96 5.05
N GLY A 270 -5.53 18.85 6.39
CA GLY A 270 -6.75 18.46 7.11
C GLY A 270 -7.04 16.97 7.11
N LEU A 271 -6.04 16.13 6.86
CA LEU A 271 -6.10 14.67 6.92
C LEU A 271 -5.51 14.19 8.25
N HIS A 272 -6.28 13.42 9.01
CA HIS A 272 -5.80 12.86 10.29
C HIS A 272 -5.18 11.49 10.06
N ALA A 273 -3.86 11.48 9.84
CA ALA A 273 -3.09 10.27 9.66
C ALA A 273 -2.68 9.67 11.03
N GLY A 274 -3.17 8.48 11.32
CA GLY A 274 -2.87 7.70 12.53
C GLY A 274 -2.41 6.29 12.20
N GLU A 275 -2.15 5.47 13.20
CA GLU A 275 -1.69 4.08 13.03
C GLU A 275 -2.69 3.19 12.29
N ASN A 276 -3.97 3.53 12.33
CA ASN A 276 -5.04 2.74 11.71
C ASN A 276 -5.20 3.00 10.19
N ASN A 277 -4.67 4.10 9.68
CA ASN A 277 -4.86 4.51 8.28
C ASN A 277 -3.55 4.91 7.56
N SER A 278 -2.44 4.97 8.29
CA SER A 278 -1.12 5.24 7.70
C SER A 278 -0.06 4.36 8.35
N THR A 279 0.60 3.52 7.57
CA THR A 279 1.44 2.43 8.10
C THR A 279 2.57 2.07 7.14
N ILE A 280 3.55 1.34 7.63
CA ILE A 280 4.48 0.58 6.79
C ILE A 280 3.93 -0.84 6.57
N ILE A 281 4.28 -1.45 5.44
CA ILE A 281 3.72 -2.75 5.04
C ILE A 281 3.99 -3.85 6.05
N ASP A 282 5.18 -3.88 6.64
CA ASP A 282 5.58 -4.84 7.66
C ASP A 282 4.68 -4.80 8.91
N ASP A 283 4.41 -3.59 9.42
CA ASP A 283 3.58 -3.43 10.61
C ASP A 283 2.12 -3.77 10.30
N PHE A 284 1.65 -3.43 9.09
CA PHE A 284 0.32 -3.80 8.63
C PHE A 284 0.17 -5.32 8.46
N ALA A 285 1.14 -6.00 7.86
CA ALA A 285 1.14 -7.46 7.74
C ALA A 285 1.12 -8.15 9.12
N ARG A 286 1.86 -7.62 10.10
CA ARG A 286 1.83 -8.11 11.49
C ARG A 286 0.46 -7.95 12.13
N HIS A 287 -0.19 -6.83 11.92
CA HIS A 287 -1.55 -6.60 12.40
C HIS A 287 -2.52 -7.60 11.74
N MET A 288 -2.38 -7.83 10.44
CA MET A 288 -3.22 -8.79 9.71
C MET A 288 -3.01 -10.24 10.15
N LEU A 289 -1.80 -10.63 10.60
CA LEU A 289 -1.56 -11.95 11.19
C LEU A 289 -2.52 -12.22 12.35
N THR A 290 -2.75 -11.22 13.18
CA THR A 290 -3.64 -11.30 14.34
C THR A 290 -5.11 -11.21 13.93
N ALA A 291 -5.46 -10.23 13.08
CA ALA A 291 -6.84 -10.00 12.62
C ALA A 291 -7.42 -11.22 11.90
N TYR A 292 -6.60 -11.88 11.06
CA TYR A 292 -7.00 -13.07 10.31
C TYR A 292 -6.83 -14.38 11.10
N LYS A 293 -6.35 -14.32 12.35
CA LYS A 293 -6.11 -15.51 13.19
C LYS A 293 -5.38 -16.60 12.40
N LEU A 294 -4.32 -16.22 11.68
CA LEU A 294 -3.48 -17.15 10.92
C LEU A 294 -2.64 -18.04 11.81
N ASN A 295 -2.67 -17.80 13.12
CA ASN A 295 -2.15 -18.69 14.13
C ASN A 295 -2.83 -20.04 13.95
N VAL A 296 -2.07 -21.04 13.53
CA VAL A 296 -2.56 -22.41 13.50
C VAL A 296 -2.36 -22.95 14.90
N PRO A 297 -3.44 -23.22 15.66
CA PRO A 297 -3.31 -23.91 16.95
C PRO A 297 -2.61 -25.23 16.68
N ASP A 298 -1.46 -25.42 17.27
CA ASP A 298 -0.73 -26.69 17.29
C ASP A 298 -0.39 -26.95 18.74
N GLN A 299 -0.16 -28.19 19.14
CA GLN A 299 0.24 -28.59 20.49
C GLN A 299 1.41 -27.76 21.08
N ASN A 300 2.06 -26.93 20.26
CA ASN A 300 3.21 -26.11 20.60
C ASN A 300 3.02 -24.60 20.30
N GLY A 301 1.80 -24.11 20.23
CA GLY A 301 1.48 -22.68 20.07
C GLY A 301 1.39 -22.14 18.64
N PRO A 302 1.05 -20.87 18.48
CA PRO A 302 0.80 -20.23 17.20
C PRO A 302 2.05 -20.07 16.36
N PHE A 303 1.87 -19.78 15.04
CA PHE A 303 2.95 -19.30 14.20
C PHE A 303 3.50 -17.99 14.76
N LEU A 304 4.80 -17.93 14.93
CA LEU A 304 5.49 -16.72 15.32
C LEU A 304 6.05 -16.04 14.09
N LYS A 305 6.03 -14.69 14.07
CA LYS A 305 6.68 -13.93 13.02
C LYS A 305 8.18 -14.24 13.03
N TYR A 306 8.74 -14.45 11.84
CA TYR A 306 10.17 -14.45 11.67
C TYR A 306 10.68 -13.01 11.87
N LYS A 307 11.58 -12.79 12.81
CA LYS A 307 12.30 -11.53 12.86
C LYS A 307 13.20 -11.48 11.61
N GLN A 308 12.99 -10.50 10.77
CA GLN A 308 13.96 -10.12 9.78
C GLN A 308 15.28 -9.86 10.52
N GLY A 309 16.22 -10.69 10.32
CA GLY A 309 17.57 -10.51 10.82
C GLY A 309 18.48 -10.78 9.66
N GLU A 310 19.35 -9.86 9.37
CA GLU A 310 20.53 -10.08 8.54
C GLU A 310 20.23 -10.39 7.05
N GLY A 311 19.98 -9.37 6.27
CA GLY A 311 19.92 -9.38 4.83
C GLY A 311 18.52 -9.09 4.28
N GLU A 312 18.45 -8.19 3.37
CA GLU A 312 17.27 -7.80 2.58
C GLU A 312 16.91 -8.85 1.52
N GLU A 313 16.94 -10.13 1.89
CA GLU A 313 16.61 -11.18 0.95
C GLU A 313 15.10 -11.39 0.85
N CYS A 314 14.56 -11.18 -0.35
CA CYS A 314 13.20 -11.53 -0.71
C CYS A 314 12.98 -13.05 -0.62
N LEU A 315 11.94 -13.47 0.07
CA LEU A 315 11.56 -14.89 0.15
C LEU A 315 10.83 -15.35 -1.12
N ILE A 316 9.94 -14.53 -1.65
CA ILE A 316 9.09 -14.82 -2.82
C ILE A 316 9.61 -14.04 -4.03
N LYS A 317 10.44 -14.68 -4.84
CA LYS A 317 11.08 -14.08 -6.03
C LYS A 317 10.11 -13.86 -7.18
N GLU A 318 9.15 -14.77 -7.38
CA GLU A 318 8.20 -14.74 -8.48
C GLU A 318 6.77 -14.91 -7.94
N ALA A 319 6.15 -13.78 -7.53
CA ALA A 319 4.85 -13.76 -6.86
C ALA A 319 3.75 -14.49 -7.65
N ASN A 320 3.64 -14.23 -8.96
CA ASN A 320 2.64 -14.85 -9.83
C ASN A 320 2.79 -16.37 -9.93
N VAL A 321 4.02 -16.86 -9.99
CA VAL A 321 4.32 -18.31 -10.02
C VAL A 321 4.02 -18.94 -8.67
N ALA A 322 4.37 -18.27 -7.59
CA ALA A 322 4.10 -18.71 -6.22
C ALA A 322 2.59 -18.83 -5.97
N ILE A 323 1.81 -17.80 -6.33
CA ILE A 323 0.34 -17.77 -6.17
C ILE A 323 -0.31 -18.90 -6.96
N ALA A 324 0.01 -19.03 -8.26
CA ALA A 324 -0.53 -20.09 -9.10
C ALA A 324 -0.13 -21.50 -8.64
N SER A 325 1.06 -21.64 -8.09
CA SER A 325 1.55 -22.92 -7.56
C SER A 325 0.83 -23.32 -6.27
N PHE A 326 0.58 -22.36 -5.38
CA PHE A 326 -0.17 -22.60 -4.17
C PHE A 326 -1.65 -22.91 -4.47
N GLU A 327 -2.28 -22.16 -5.37
CA GLU A 327 -3.65 -22.43 -5.78
C GLU A 327 -3.80 -23.86 -6.31
N ARG A 328 -2.93 -24.28 -7.24
CA ARG A 328 -2.92 -25.65 -7.77
C ARG A 328 -2.68 -26.68 -6.68
N PHE A 329 -1.77 -26.39 -5.73
CA PHE A 329 -1.50 -27.30 -4.62
C PHE A 329 -2.72 -27.43 -3.68
N LEU A 330 -3.35 -26.32 -3.34
CA LEU A 330 -4.58 -26.25 -2.52
C LEU A 330 -5.70 -27.06 -3.16
N VAL A 331 -6.00 -26.82 -4.44
CA VAL A 331 -7.02 -27.53 -5.19
C VAL A 331 -6.73 -29.03 -5.21
N ARG A 332 -5.49 -29.42 -5.56
CA ARG A 332 -5.07 -30.83 -5.58
C ARG A 332 -5.22 -31.52 -4.22
N LYS A 333 -4.84 -30.84 -3.14
CA LYS A 333 -4.96 -31.41 -1.77
C LYS A 333 -6.41 -31.63 -1.36
N ILE A 334 -7.28 -30.66 -1.60
CA ILE A 334 -8.71 -30.74 -1.25
C ILE A 334 -9.40 -31.76 -2.16
N ALA A 335 -9.17 -31.70 -3.47
CA ALA A 335 -9.73 -32.65 -4.42
C ALA A 335 -9.34 -34.10 -4.08
N LYS A 336 -8.08 -34.34 -3.77
CA LYS A 336 -7.61 -35.67 -3.32
C LYS A 336 -8.35 -36.12 -2.05
N ALA A 337 -8.52 -35.25 -1.07
CA ALA A 337 -9.25 -35.59 0.16
C ALA A 337 -10.71 -35.94 -0.12
N LEU A 338 -11.37 -35.24 -1.05
CA LEU A 338 -12.75 -35.56 -1.49
C LEU A 338 -12.77 -36.89 -2.21
N VAL A 339 -11.85 -37.16 -3.13
CA VAL A 339 -11.79 -38.46 -3.84
C VAL A 339 -11.56 -39.64 -2.87
N GLU A 340 -10.77 -39.43 -1.81
CA GLU A 340 -10.60 -40.44 -0.78
C GLU A 340 -11.93 -40.75 -0.06
N VAL A 341 -12.76 -39.73 0.20
CA VAL A 341 -14.12 -39.94 0.77
C VAL A 341 -14.99 -40.79 -0.17
N SER A 342 -14.89 -40.57 -1.49
CA SER A 342 -15.68 -41.36 -2.46
C SER A 342 -15.37 -42.87 -2.43
N LYS A 343 -14.14 -43.25 -2.02
CA LYS A 343 -13.65 -44.63 -1.99
C LYS A 343 -14.00 -45.37 -0.68
N LEU A 344 -14.55 -44.68 0.34
CA LEU A 344 -14.88 -45.30 1.63
C LEU A 344 -15.96 -46.34 1.47
N GLN A 345 -15.82 -47.49 2.16
CA GLN A 345 -16.84 -48.56 2.19
C GLN A 345 -17.98 -48.13 3.12
N THR A 346 -19.21 -48.28 2.65
CA THR A 346 -20.42 -47.86 3.39
C THR A 346 -21.60 -48.88 3.31
N ASN A 347 -21.34 -50.08 2.73
CA ASN A 347 -22.40 -51.03 2.41
C ASN A 347 -23.16 -51.52 3.65
N ASP A 348 -22.47 -51.64 4.79
CA ASP A 348 -23.05 -52.11 6.07
C ASP A 348 -23.51 -50.95 6.98
N PHE A 349 -23.57 -49.77 6.46
CA PHE A 349 -23.88 -48.54 7.21
C PHE A 349 -25.37 -48.16 7.12
N PRO A 350 -26.05 -47.82 8.22
CA PRO A 350 -27.44 -47.41 8.22
C PRO A 350 -27.76 -46.22 7.28
N TRP A 351 -26.75 -45.42 6.97
CA TRP A 351 -26.84 -44.23 6.08
C TRP A 351 -26.21 -44.45 4.70
N HIS A 352 -26.07 -45.70 4.23
CA HIS A 352 -25.51 -46.05 2.94
C HIS A 352 -26.13 -45.23 1.79
N ALA A 353 -27.44 -45.11 1.69
CA ALA A 353 -28.11 -44.33 0.64
C ALA A 353 -27.71 -42.85 0.64
N LYS A 354 -27.57 -42.22 1.83
CA LYS A 354 -27.10 -40.83 1.96
C LYS A 354 -25.65 -40.70 1.60
N ALA A 355 -24.81 -41.64 1.96
CA ALA A 355 -23.41 -41.68 1.63
C ALA A 355 -23.18 -41.80 0.10
N VAL A 356 -24.01 -42.52 -0.62
CA VAL A 356 -23.90 -42.69 -2.08
C VAL A 356 -24.04 -41.35 -2.80
N SER A 357 -25.01 -40.50 -2.41
CA SER A 357 -25.15 -39.16 -2.99
C SER A 357 -23.89 -38.30 -2.78
N ILE A 358 -23.39 -38.25 -1.55
CA ILE A 358 -22.18 -37.48 -1.22
C ILE A 358 -20.95 -38.03 -1.96
N LYS A 359 -20.79 -39.34 -2.07
CA LYS A 359 -19.72 -40.00 -2.82
C LYS A 359 -19.73 -39.59 -4.29
N ALA A 360 -20.90 -39.50 -4.92
CA ALA A 360 -21.03 -39.10 -6.32
C ALA A 360 -20.53 -37.64 -6.53
N TYR A 361 -20.77 -36.73 -5.58
CA TYR A 361 -20.16 -35.40 -5.61
C TYR A 361 -18.65 -35.47 -5.41
N CYS A 362 -18.18 -36.21 -4.40
CA CYS A 362 -16.74 -36.34 -4.12
C CYS A 362 -15.98 -36.94 -5.28
N GLN A 363 -16.56 -37.85 -6.05
CA GLN A 363 -15.93 -38.44 -7.24
C GLN A 363 -15.67 -37.40 -8.34
N LYS A 364 -16.56 -36.41 -8.52
CA LYS A 364 -16.39 -35.33 -9.47
C LYS A 364 -15.15 -34.49 -9.18
N ALA A 365 -14.62 -34.52 -7.95
CA ALA A 365 -13.41 -33.79 -7.59
C ALA A 365 -12.17 -34.32 -8.33
N GLU A 366 -12.18 -35.53 -8.91
CA GLU A 366 -11.06 -36.09 -9.69
C GLU A 366 -10.72 -35.25 -10.93
N GLU A 367 -11.74 -34.62 -11.53
CA GLU A 367 -11.60 -33.82 -12.76
C GLU A 367 -11.27 -32.34 -12.50
N ILE A 368 -11.28 -31.89 -11.24
CA ILE A 368 -11.14 -30.48 -10.88
C ILE A 368 -9.68 -30.04 -10.93
N LYS A 369 -9.43 -28.94 -11.67
CA LYS A 369 -8.08 -28.37 -11.88
C LYS A 369 -7.92 -26.95 -11.36
N ASP A 370 -9.01 -26.22 -11.12
CA ASP A 370 -9.01 -24.83 -10.71
C ASP A 370 -9.89 -24.59 -9.47
N ILE A 371 -9.61 -23.48 -8.78
CA ILE A 371 -10.27 -23.11 -7.52
C ILE A 371 -11.76 -22.80 -7.72
N THR A 372 -12.12 -22.27 -8.90
CA THR A 372 -13.51 -21.89 -9.21
C THR A 372 -14.38 -23.13 -9.35
N ALA A 373 -13.92 -24.15 -10.07
CA ALA A 373 -14.61 -25.42 -10.21
C ALA A 373 -14.75 -26.12 -8.84
N LEU A 374 -13.69 -26.06 -8.01
CA LEU A 374 -13.74 -26.61 -6.65
C LEU A 374 -14.79 -25.89 -5.79
N MET A 375 -14.81 -24.56 -5.80
CA MET A 375 -15.82 -23.78 -5.06
C MET A 375 -17.24 -24.10 -5.53
N ASN A 376 -17.47 -24.26 -6.82
CA ASN A 376 -18.79 -24.62 -7.36
C ASN A 376 -19.22 -26.01 -6.92
N LEU A 377 -18.32 -27.00 -6.93
CA LEU A 377 -18.58 -28.33 -6.42
C LEU A 377 -18.98 -28.30 -4.94
N LEU A 378 -18.16 -27.64 -4.10
CA LEU A 378 -18.40 -27.54 -2.66
C LEU A 378 -19.73 -26.84 -2.33
N ASN A 379 -20.10 -25.81 -3.11
CA ASN A 379 -21.39 -25.14 -2.94
C ASN A 379 -22.56 -26.01 -3.37
N SER A 380 -22.44 -26.75 -4.46
CA SER A 380 -23.46 -27.70 -4.91
C SER A 380 -23.66 -28.80 -3.85
N MET A 381 -22.57 -29.32 -3.28
CA MET A 381 -22.61 -30.24 -2.16
C MET A 381 -23.34 -29.64 -0.95
N LYS A 382 -22.95 -28.43 -0.53
CA LYS A 382 -23.59 -27.73 0.59
C LYS A 382 -25.08 -27.54 0.35
N SER A 383 -25.48 -27.06 -0.81
CA SER A 383 -26.89 -26.77 -1.14
C SER A 383 -27.76 -28.03 -1.16
N ASN A 384 -27.26 -29.12 -1.74
CA ASN A 384 -28.02 -30.34 -1.92
C ASN A 384 -28.03 -31.24 -0.69
N GLU A 385 -27.01 -31.22 0.14
CA GLU A 385 -26.83 -32.11 1.29
C GLU A 385 -27.05 -31.43 2.66
N THR A 386 -27.42 -30.16 2.70
CA THR A 386 -27.62 -29.42 3.96
C THR A 386 -28.67 -30.07 4.86
N SER A 387 -29.78 -30.56 4.30
CA SER A 387 -30.83 -31.26 5.05
C SER A 387 -30.32 -32.55 5.66
N THR A 388 -29.55 -33.34 4.88
CA THR A 388 -28.92 -34.57 5.31
C THR A 388 -27.98 -34.36 6.48
N ILE A 389 -27.15 -33.30 6.39
CA ILE A 389 -26.18 -32.92 7.43
C ILE A 389 -26.90 -32.52 8.72
N LYS A 390 -27.86 -31.61 8.65
CA LYS A 390 -28.63 -31.14 9.80
C LYS A 390 -29.40 -32.27 10.47
N GLU A 391 -30.00 -33.18 9.69
CA GLU A 391 -30.70 -34.37 10.20
C GLU A 391 -29.74 -35.28 10.96
N ASN A 392 -28.55 -35.54 10.40
CA ASN A 392 -27.54 -36.37 11.07
C ASN A 392 -27.01 -35.72 12.35
N GLU A 393 -26.62 -34.42 12.29
CA GLU A 393 -26.17 -33.68 13.47
C GLU A 393 -27.22 -33.67 14.58
N LYS A 394 -28.49 -33.48 14.25
CA LYS A 394 -29.58 -33.55 15.20
C LYS A 394 -29.65 -34.94 15.82
N LYS A 395 -29.67 -35.99 15.01
CA LYS A 395 -29.74 -37.41 15.51
C LYS A 395 -28.54 -37.75 16.41
N VAL A 396 -27.32 -37.33 16.04
CA VAL A 396 -26.13 -37.49 16.86
C VAL A 396 -26.29 -36.80 18.22
N ASN A 397 -26.78 -35.57 18.23
CA ASN A 397 -26.99 -34.82 19.47
C ASN A 397 -28.14 -35.40 20.30
N ASP A 398 -29.24 -35.79 19.65
CA ASP A 398 -30.37 -36.43 20.33
C ASP A 398 -29.94 -37.74 20.98
N LEU A 399 -29.19 -38.59 20.28
CA LEU A 399 -28.67 -39.85 20.82
C LEU A 399 -27.68 -39.60 21.96
N LYS A 400 -26.72 -38.69 21.79
CA LYS A 400 -25.80 -38.31 22.89
C LYS A 400 -26.53 -37.80 24.13
N ASN A 401 -27.53 -36.97 23.95
CA ASN A 401 -28.34 -36.46 25.05
C ASN A 401 -29.11 -37.58 25.74
N LEU A 402 -29.76 -38.47 24.96
CA LEU A 402 -30.51 -39.61 25.48
C LEU A 402 -29.60 -40.56 26.28
N LEU A 403 -28.42 -40.88 25.74
CA LEU A 403 -27.48 -41.76 26.42
C LEU A 403 -26.90 -41.07 27.69
N ALA A 404 -26.54 -39.80 27.61
CA ALA A 404 -26.03 -39.06 28.77
C ALA A 404 -27.10 -38.97 29.87
N VAL A 405 -28.37 -38.69 29.54
CA VAL A 405 -29.47 -38.65 30.51
C VAL A 405 -29.77 -40.06 31.09
N ARG A 406 -29.70 -41.11 30.27
CA ARG A 406 -29.88 -42.49 30.74
C ARG A 406 -28.81 -42.88 31.78
N VAL A 407 -27.52 -42.64 31.46
CA VAL A 407 -26.42 -42.91 32.39
C VAL A 407 -26.53 -42.03 33.62
N GLN A 408 -26.88 -40.75 33.47
CA GLN A 408 -27.09 -39.85 34.60
C GLN A 408 -28.19 -40.31 35.53
N ASN A 409 -29.33 -40.75 34.99
CA ASN A 409 -30.45 -41.28 35.81
C ASN A 409 -30.03 -42.52 36.61
N LEU A 410 -29.27 -43.44 35.97
CA LEU A 410 -28.77 -44.62 36.63
C LEU A 410 -27.79 -44.27 37.76
N ILE A 411 -26.89 -43.33 37.53
CA ILE A 411 -25.95 -42.82 38.56
C ILE A 411 -26.72 -42.11 39.66
N SER A 412 -27.69 -41.27 39.37
CA SER A 412 -28.50 -40.55 40.35
C SER A 412 -29.32 -41.44 41.27
N ALA A 413 -29.66 -42.66 40.81
CA ALA A 413 -30.34 -43.67 41.62
C ALA A 413 -29.42 -44.41 42.62
N ASP A 414 -28.08 -44.24 42.50
CA ASP A 414 -27.06 -44.84 43.39
C ASP A 414 -26.31 -43.75 44.15
N GLU A 415 -26.69 -43.53 45.40
CA GLU A 415 -26.08 -42.50 46.27
C GLU A 415 -24.60 -42.68 46.44
N SER A 416 -24.07 -43.90 46.44
CA SER A 416 -22.67 -44.19 46.57
C SER A 416 -21.87 -43.74 45.37
N MET A 417 -22.43 -43.87 44.16
CA MET A 417 -21.88 -43.41 42.88
C MET A 417 -21.85 -41.88 42.80
N VAL A 418 -22.97 -41.24 43.19
CA VAL A 418 -23.05 -39.77 43.24
C VAL A 418 -21.94 -39.21 44.12
N LEU A 419 -21.73 -39.80 45.29
CA LEU A 419 -20.68 -39.35 46.22
C LEU A 419 -19.28 -39.55 45.62
N ASN A 420 -19.03 -40.68 44.98
CA ASN A 420 -17.76 -40.99 44.36
C ASN A 420 -17.40 -40.01 43.21
N ILE A 421 -18.42 -39.67 42.39
CA ILE A 421 -18.20 -38.72 41.25
C ILE A 421 -18.05 -37.28 41.75
N LYS A 422 -18.79 -36.91 42.83
CA LYS A 422 -18.58 -35.59 43.45
C LYS A 422 -17.16 -35.41 43.95
N LYS A 423 -16.65 -36.38 44.67
CA LYS A 423 -15.23 -36.40 45.14
C LYS A 423 -14.24 -36.34 43.98
N LEU A 424 -14.56 -36.95 42.83
CA LEU A 424 -13.73 -36.90 41.64
C LEU A 424 -13.71 -35.50 41.05
N PHE A 425 -14.85 -34.81 41.00
CA PHE A 425 -14.94 -33.45 40.48
C PHE A 425 -14.26 -32.44 41.40
N GLU A 426 -14.45 -32.55 42.72
CA GLU A 426 -13.74 -31.76 43.71
C GLU A 426 -12.21 -31.90 43.55
N LYS A 427 -11.72 -33.14 43.36
CA LYS A 427 -10.30 -33.39 43.09
C LYS A 427 -9.82 -32.67 41.78
N TRP A 428 -10.66 -32.59 40.75
CA TRP A 428 -10.30 -31.92 39.50
C TRP A 428 -10.25 -30.39 39.66
N ASP A 429 -11.15 -29.83 40.45
CA ASP A 429 -11.14 -28.39 40.75
C ASP A 429 -9.87 -28.02 41.56
N ASP A 430 -9.47 -28.86 42.54
CA ASP A 430 -8.21 -28.70 43.28
C ASP A 430 -6.97 -28.78 42.37
N GLU A 431 -6.96 -29.69 41.37
CA GLU A 431 -5.89 -29.81 40.34
C GLU A 431 -5.80 -28.59 39.41
N ASP A 432 -6.92 -27.93 39.11
CA ASP A 432 -6.97 -26.71 38.28
C ASP A 432 -6.45 -25.48 39.05
N GLU A 433 -6.70 -25.34 40.35
CA GLU A 433 -6.14 -24.29 41.22
C GLU A 433 -4.60 -24.41 41.38
N GLU A 434 -4.06 -25.63 41.30
CA GLU A 434 -2.61 -25.86 41.32
C GLU A 434 -1.91 -25.60 39.95
N GLY A 435 -2.62 -25.20 38.91
CA GLY A 435 -2.08 -24.82 37.58
C GLY A 435 -1.78 -25.99 36.64
N TYR A 436 -2.35 -27.18 36.86
CA TYR A 436 -2.30 -28.34 35.97
C TYR A 436 -3.53 -28.36 35.03
N ALA A 437 -3.73 -27.33 34.23
CA ALA A 437 -4.80 -27.32 33.22
C ALA A 437 -4.52 -28.36 32.13
N ASP A 438 -5.45 -29.29 31.93
CA ASP A 438 -5.41 -30.28 30.83
C ASP A 438 -5.89 -29.60 29.54
N ASP A 439 -5.00 -29.33 28.58
CA ASP A 439 -5.19 -28.62 27.30
C ASP A 439 -6.19 -29.26 26.32
N SER A 440 -7.05 -30.15 26.71
CA SER A 440 -7.91 -30.97 25.86
C SER A 440 -9.38 -30.58 25.82
N ILE A 441 -9.74 -29.34 26.21
CA ILE A 441 -11.12 -28.85 26.15
C ILE A 441 -11.33 -28.00 24.89
N ASP A 442 -12.26 -28.42 24.01
CA ASP A 442 -12.69 -27.64 22.86
C ASP A 442 -13.33 -26.31 23.32
N GLU A 443 -12.77 -25.17 22.88
CA GLU A 443 -13.16 -23.79 23.28
C GLU A 443 -14.59 -23.37 22.95
N GLU A 444 -15.39 -24.21 22.31
CA GLU A 444 -16.77 -23.84 21.91
C GLU A 444 -17.79 -23.83 23.06
N ASP A 445 -17.43 -24.29 24.27
CA ASP A 445 -18.37 -24.46 25.40
C ASP A 445 -18.00 -23.64 26.67
N LEU A 446 -17.05 -22.70 26.60
CA LEU A 446 -16.66 -21.89 27.75
C LEU A 446 -17.60 -20.68 27.92
N ASN A 447 -18.65 -20.79 28.74
CA ASN A 447 -19.23 -19.66 29.44
C ASN A 447 -18.65 -19.61 30.86
N GLU A 448 -17.94 -18.53 31.13
CA GLU A 448 -17.29 -18.24 32.41
C GLU A 448 -18.34 -18.17 33.56
N GLY A 449 -18.15 -18.96 34.56
CA GLY A 449 -18.81 -18.84 35.85
C GLY A 449 -17.74 -18.56 36.91
N GLU A 450 -17.83 -17.40 37.54
CA GLU A 450 -16.94 -16.94 38.61
C GLU A 450 -16.84 -17.93 39.79
N GLY A 451 -15.59 -18.14 40.25
CA GLY A 451 -15.32 -18.99 41.37
C GLY A 451 -15.85 -18.45 42.71
N SER A 452 -16.40 -19.33 43.49
CA SER A 452 -16.53 -19.17 44.94
C SER A 452 -16.61 -20.53 45.61
N ASP A 453 -15.96 -20.66 46.70
CA ASP A 453 -15.96 -21.74 47.68
C ASP A 453 -17.37 -22.24 48.02
N VAL A 454 -17.88 -23.20 47.26
CA VAL A 454 -19.21 -23.78 47.54
C VAL A 454 -19.21 -25.25 47.12
N THR A 455 -19.55 -26.12 48.05
CA THR A 455 -19.99 -27.51 47.78
C THR A 455 -20.91 -27.54 46.55
N ILE A 456 -20.45 -28.27 45.49
CA ILE A 456 -21.17 -28.39 44.22
C ILE A 456 -22.65 -28.63 44.43
N SER A 457 -23.53 -27.70 44.05
CA SER A 457 -24.97 -27.88 44.20
C SER A 457 -25.43 -29.08 43.38
N THR A 458 -26.52 -29.70 43.79
CA THR A 458 -27.07 -30.85 43.04
C THR A 458 -27.36 -30.50 41.58
N LYS A 459 -27.75 -29.28 41.30
CA LYS A 459 -28.01 -28.82 39.95
C LYS A 459 -26.72 -28.66 39.11
N ASP A 460 -25.68 -28.08 39.68
CA ASP A 460 -24.39 -27.89 39.04
C ASP A 460 -23.70 -29.23 38.84
N PHE A 461 -23.78 -30.15 39.82
CA PHE A 461 -23.32 -31.53 39.67
C PHE A 461 -23.95 -32.25 38.49
N ILE A 462 -25.29 -32.14 38.33
CA ILE A 462 -25.99 -32.73 37.23
C ILE A 462 -25.55 -32.15 35.88
N LEU A 463 -25.36 -30.85 35.79
CA LEU A 463 -24.88 -30.17 34.59
C LEU A 463 -23.45 -30.60 34.23
N LEU A 464 -22.54 -30.59 35.20
CA LEU A 464 -21.13 -30.99 35.05
C LEU A 464 -21.03 -32.47 34.65
N LEU A 465 -21.76 -33.34 35.33
CA LEU A 465 -21.82 -34.77 35.00
C LEU A 465 -22.30 -34.97 33.56
N ASN A 466 -23.39 -34.31 33.17
CA ASN A 466 -23.94 -34.44 31.84
C ASN A 466 -22.97 -33.96 30.74
N ARG A 467 -22.28 -32.86 30.99
CA ARG A 467 -21.26 -32.36 30.08
C ARG A 467 -20.10 -33.35 29.91
N ASN A 468 -19.58 -33.87 31.01
CA ASN A 468 -18.48 -34.85 30.98
C ASN A 468 -18.92 -36.19 30.34
N LEU A 469 -20.11 -36.66 30.62
CA LEU A 469 -20.66 -37.87 29.99
C LEU A 469 -20.79 -37.73 28.48
N LYS A 470 -21.30 -36.57 27.97
CA LYS A 470 -21.39 -36.32 26.52
C LYS A 470 -19.99 -36.34 25.87
N SER A 471 -18.98 -35.74 26.54
CA SER A 471 -17.61 -35.74 26.03
C SER A 471 -17.01 -37.16 26.01
N ILE A 472 -17.19 -37.94 27.06
CA ILE A 472 -16.77 -39.35 27.12
C ILE A 472 -17.46 -40.19 26.03
N LEU A 473 -18.79 -40.09 25.91
CA LEU A 473 -19.55 -40.83 24.90
C LEU A 473 -19.04 -40.51 23.51
N ARG A 474 -18.77 -39.24 23.23
CA ARG A 474 -18.18 -38.81 21.96
C ARG A 474 -16.80 -39.46 21.72
N ASN A 475 -15.89 -39.41 22.67
CA ASN A 475 -14.53 -39.95 22.51
C ASN A 475 -14.52 -41.48 22.45
N LEU A 476 -15.38 -42.16 23.21
CA LEU A 476 -15.57 -43.60 23.10
C LEU A 476 -16.11 -44.01 21.75
N SER A 477 -17.13 -43.30 21.27
CA SER A 477 -17.69 -43.56 19.95
C SER A 477 -16.66 -43.36 18.83
N LEU A 478 -15.83 -42.30 18.90
CA LEU A 478 -14.75 -42.12 17.95
C LEU A 478 -13.67 -43.19 18.03
N LYS A 479 -13.38 -43.72 19.23
CA LYS A 479 -12.41 -44.80 19.43
C LYS A 479 -12.82 -46.12 18.79
N THR A 480 -14.15 -46.37 18.63
CA THR A 480 -14.62 -47.57 17.90
C THR A 480 -14.26 -47.55 16.42
N ILE A 481 -13.95 -46.38 15.87
CA ILE A 481 -13.68 -46.17 14.45
C ILE A 481 -12.19 -45.82 14.19
N ASP A 482 -11.58 -45.10 15.11
CA ASP A 482 -10.15 -44.72 15.08
C ASP A 482 -9.47 -45.14 16.37
N SER A 483 -8.75 -46.25 16.32
CA SER A 483 -8.03 -46.81 17.46
C SER A 483 -6.98 -45.86 18.05
N LYS A 484 -6.59 -44.81 17.39
CA LYS A 484 -5.64 -43.78 17.86
C LYS A 484 -6.30 -42.76 18.79
N GLN A 485 -7.63 -42.69 18.82
CA GLN A 485 -8.34 -41.78 19.71
C GLN A 485 -8.19 -42.27 21.14
N LYS A 486 -7.72 -41.37 22.05
CA LYS A 486 -7.55 -41.67 23.48
C LYS A 486 -8.48 -40.79 24.29
N LEU A 487 -8.93 -41.33 25.43
CA LEU A 487 -9.59 -40.55 26.45
C LEU A 487 -8.52 -39.71 27.20
N SER A 488 -8.87 -38.50 27.63
CA SER A 488 -8.03 -37.74 28.54
C SER A 488 -7.89 -38.45 29.91
N LYS A 489 -6.98 -37.98 30.75
CA LYS A 489 -6.81 -38.53 32.13
C LYS A 489 -8.14 -38.47 32.89
N ARG A 490 -8.79 -37.27 32.91
CA ARG A 490 -10.08 -37.05 33.59
C ARG A 490 -11.20 -37.88 32.98
N GLN A 491 -11.27 -37.98 31.68
CA GLN A 491 -12.27 -38.85 30.99
C GLN A 491 -12.03 -40.34 31.34
N THR A 492 -10.78 -40.77 31.43
CA THR A 492 -10.46 -42.17 31.80
C THR A 492 -10.88 -42.49 33.23
N GLU A 493 -10.61 -41.56 34.17
CA GLU A 493 -11.02 -41.70 35.58
C GLU A 493 -12.53 -41.79 35.72
N LEU A 494 -13.30 -40.88 35.07
CA LEU A 494 -14.74 -40.91 35.13
C LEU A 494 -15.33 -42.11 34.38
N TYR A 495 -14.78 -42.48 33.23
CA TYR A 495 -15.23 -43.67 32.49
C TYR A 495 -15.02 -44.96 33.27
N ALA A 496 -13.96 -45.10 34.03
CA ALA A 496 -13.75 -46.26 34.89
C ALA A 496 -14.89 -46.46 35.91
N ILE A 497 -15.51 -45.36 36.35
CA ILE A 497 -16.66 -45.41 37.26
C ILE A 497 -17.95 -45.75 36.54
N VAL A 498 -18.17 -45.12 35.37
CA VAL A 498 -19.47 -45.17 34.68
C VAL A 498 -19.56 -46.27 33.62
N LYS A 499 -18.54 -47.04 33.35
CA LYS A 499 -18.44 -48.01 32.25
C LYS A 499 -19.54 -49.08 32.23
N GLU A 500 -19.99 -49.49 33.41
CA GLU A 500 -21.05 -50.53 33.53
C GLU A 500 -22.42 -50.03 33.12
N TYR A 501 -22.65 -48.73 33.09
CA TYR A 501 -23.89 -48.09 32.69
C TYR A 501 -23.93 -47.68 31.22
N VAL A 502 -22.85 -47.92 30.47
CA VAL A 502 -22.71 -47.54 29.07
C VAL A 502 -22.79 -48.76 28.20
N ASP A 503 -23.87 -48.88 27.39
CA ASP A 503 -24.05 -49.96 26.46
C ASP A 503 -23.10 -49.89 25.26
N ALA A 504 -22.42 -50.98 24.95
CA ALA A 504 -21.46 -51.10 23.87
C ALA A 504 -22.11 -50.94 22.50
N GLN A 505 -23.38 -51.37 22.33
CA GLN A 505 -24.15 -51.24 21.07
C GLN A 505 -24.49 -49.77 20.81
N ASP A 506 -24.91 -49.05 21.84
CA ASP A 506 -25.21 -47.61 21.77
C ASP A 506 -23.98 -46.81 21.40
N ILE A 507 -22.80 -47.14 21.99
CA ILE A 507 -21.54 -46.54 21.63
C ILE A 507 -21.13 -46.83 20.21
N MET A 508 -21.35 -48.05 19.71
CA MET A 508 -21.06 -48.42 18.33
C MET A 508 -21.95 -47.65 17.34
N LEU A 509 -23.24 -47.54 17.65
CA LEU A 509 -24.17 -46.76 16.82
C LEU A 509 -23.81 -45.28 16.81
N LEU A 510 -23.53 -44.67 17.97
CA LEU A 510 -23.06 -43.29 18.05
C LEU A 510 -21.74 -43.10 17.28
N GLY A 511 -20.81 -44.04 17.38
CA GLY A 511 -19.60 -44.06 16.61
C GLY A 511 -19.81 -44.05 15.10
N GLN A 512 -20.72 -44.88 14.62
CA GLN A 512 -21.08 -44.89 13.20
C GLN A 512 -21.65 -43.54 12.74
N MET A 513 -22.50 -42.91 13.54
CA MET A 513 -23.08 -41.60 13.24
C MET A 513 -22.02 -40.47 13.27
N GLU A 514 -21.16 -40.45 14.25
CA GLU A 514 -20.01 -39.50 14.34
C GLU A 514 -19.03 -39.67 13.18
N TRP A 515 -18.72 -40.94 12.82
CA TRP A 515 -17.90 -41.23 11.67
C TRP A 515 -18.51 -40.69 10.36
N PHE A 516 -19.82 -40.86 10.20
CA PHE A 516 -20.55 -40.30 9.06
C PHE A 516 -20.40 -38.76 9.04
N SER A 517 -20.61 -38.09 10.18
CA SER A 517 -20.43 -36.65 10.30
C SER A 517 -19.02 -36.24 9.95
N LYS A 518 -17.99 -36.91 10.49
CA LYS A 518 -16.59 -36.58 10.28
C LYS A 518 -16.14 -36.82 8.82
N LYS A 519 -16.62 -37.87 8.17
CA LYS A 519 -16.13 -38.27 6.85
C LYS A 519 -17.01 -37.76 5.70
N PHE A 520 -18.32 -37.72 5.86
CA PHE A 520 -19.28 -37.37 4.81
C PHE A 520 -19.94 -36.01 5.01
N ALA A 521 -20.34 -35.66 6.23
CA ALA A 521 -20.94 -34.36 6.48
C ALA A 521 -19.93 -33.22 6.42
N TYR A 522 -18.69 -33.43 6.88
CA TYR A 522 -17.65 -32.37 6.86
C TYR A 522 -17.35 -31.81 5.46
N PRO A 523 -17.14 -32.63 4.41
CA PRO A 523 -16.99 -32.13 3.05
C PRO A 523 -18.15 -31.24 2.57
N CYS A 524 -19.37 -31.51 3.02
CA CYS A 524 -20.57 -30.78 2.63
C CYS A 524 -20.75 -29.44 3.40
N ARG A 525 -19.87 -29.08 4.32
CA ARG A 525 -19.93 -27.79 5.01
C ARG A 525 -19.57 -26.60 4.12
N GLY A 526 -19.21 -26.85 2.84
CA GLY A 526 -18.97 -25.83 1.83
C GLY A 526 -17.57 -25.21 1.88
N ILE A 527 -17.44 -24.05 1.25
CA ILE A 527 -16.16 -23.36 1.03
C ILE A 527 -15.44 -23.02 2.34
N GLU A 528 -16.19 -22.56 3.34
CA GLU A 528 -15.62 -22.08 4.61
C GLU A 528 -14.78 -23.16 5.30
N SER A 529 -15.35 -24.34 5.49
CA SER A 529 -14.68 -25.45 6.18
C SER A 529 -13.61 -26.11 5.32
N ASN A 530 -13.87 -26.28 4.02
CA ASN A 530 -13.01 -27.05 3.13
C ASN A 530 -11.89 -26.25 2.50
N ILE A 531 -12.04 -24.92 2.35
CA ILE A 531 -11.01 -24.05 1.79
C ILE A 531 -10.44 -23.15 2.87
N PHE A 532 -11.21 -22.17 3.36
CA PHE A 532 -10.65 -21.13 4.24
C PHE A 532 -10.00 -21.69 5.50
N ASN A 533 -10.68 -22.58 6.23
CA ASN A 533 -10.13 -23.18 7.45
C ASN A 533 -8.92 -24.11 7.20
N GLN A 534 -8.75 -24.57 5.96
CA GLN A 534 -7.61 -25.45 5.60
C GLN A 534 -6.40 -24.69 5.04
N ILE A 535 -6.56 -23.45 4.57
CA ILE A 535 -5.46 -22.67 3.97
C ILE A 535 -4.19 -22.67 4.85
N PRO A 536 -4.23 -22.32 6.15
CA PRO A 536 -3.02 -22.28 6.96
C PRO A 536 -2.35 -23.65 7.12
N LYS A 537 -3.14 -24.71 7.22
CA LYS A 537 -2.63 -26.09 7.34
C LYS A 537 -2.00 -26.58 6.03
N ILE A 538 -2.72 -26.33 4.91
CA ILE A 538 -2.24 -26.72 3.58
C ILE A 538 -0.98 -25.95 3.22
N TYR A 539 -0.87 -24.68 3.65
CA TYR A 539 0.34 -23.88 3.44
C TYR A 539 1.57 -24.48 4.14
N LYS A 540 1.43 -25.04 5.35
CA LYS A 540 2.52 -25.80 6.01
C LYS A 540 3.02 -26.97 5.14
N ASP A 541 2.09 -27.70 4.52
CA ASP A 541 2.44 -28.80 3.61
C ASP A 541 3.08 -28.26 2.31
N PHE A 542 2.59 -27.13 1.80
CA PHE A 542 3.10 -26.47 0.61
C PHE A 542 4.57 -26.05 0.79
N ARG A 543 4.95 -25.48 1.94
CA ARG A 543 6.36 -25.14 2.23
C ARG A 543 7.28 -26.37 2.12
N LYS A 544 6.83 -27.53 2.63
CA LYS A 544 7.59 -28.78 2.51
C LYS A 544 7.69 -29.24 1.06
N GLU A 545 6.62 -29.08 0.29
CA GLU A 545 6.61 -29.43 -1.14
C GLU A 545 7.54 -28.52 -1.94
N ILE A 546 7.53 -27.20 -1.69
CA ILE A 546 8.45 -26.23 -2.31
C ILE A 546 9.92 -26.68 -2.11
N LEU A 547 10.30 -26.99 -0.87
CA LEU A 547 11.65 -27.42 -0.53
C LEU A 547 12.02 -28.77 -1.19
N LYS A 548 11.03 -29.68 -1.33
CA LYS A 548 11.23 -31.00 -1.95
C LYS A 548 11.46 -30.90 -3.46
N ILE A 549 10.66 -30.06 -4.15
CA ILE A 549 10.75 -29.93 -5.62
C ILE A 549 11.81 -28.91 -6.07
N GLY A 550 12.35 -28.11 -5.15
CA GLY A 550 13.36 -27.10 -5.49
C GLY A 550 12.76 -25.94 -6.29
N ALA A 551 11.58 -25.39 -5.89
CA ALA A 551 10.86 -24.37 -6.64
C ALA A 551 11.63 -23.04 -6.68
N THR A 552 12.03 -22.59 -7.88
CA THR A 552 12.86 -21.37 -8.09
C THR A 552 12.15 -20.06 -7.79
N ALA A 553 10.82 -20.07 -7.76
CA ALA A 553 10.02 -18.91 -7.39
C ALA A 553 10.22 -18.46 -5.93
N PHE A 554 10.94 -19.25 -5.15
CA PHE A 554 11.23 -18.99 -3.73
C PHE A 554 12.73 -18.96 -3.47
N ASN A 555 13.14 -18.18 -2.49
CA ASN A 555 14.49 -18.25 -1.92
C ASN A 555 14.60 -19.50 -1.03
N LEU A 556 15.03 -20.61 -1.62
CA LEU A 556 15.08 -21.91 -0.94
C LEU A 556 16.02 -21.94 0.28
N PRO A 557 17.23 -21.35 0.24
CA PRO A 557 18.07 -21.24 1.42
C PRO A 557 17.37 -20.54 2.58
N LEU A 558 16.74 -19.38 2.33
CA LEU A 558 16.00 -18.63 3.33
C LEU A 558 14.79 -19.42 3.84
N LEU A 559 13.99 -20.00 2.94
CA LEU A 559 12.83 -20.82 3.32
C LEU A 559 13.26 -22.02 4.17
N LYS A 560 14.36 -22.70 3.83
CA LYS A 560 14.91 -23.82 4.61
C LYS A 560 15.31 -23.38 6.01
N LYS A 561 15.95 -22.20 6.14
CA LYS A 561 16.34 -21.61 7.42
C LYS A 561 15.10 -21.28 8.28
N ILE A 562 14.04 -20.73 7.69
CA ILE A 562 12.76 -20.41 8.36
C ILE A 562 12.07 -21.69 8.83
N VAL A 563 11.96 -22.70 7.96
CA VAL A 563 11.25 -23.95 8.26
C VAL A 563 11.98 -24.80 9.29
N ALA A 564 13.31 -24.80 9.30
CA ALA A 564 14.13 -25.54 10.27
C ALA A 564 14.02 -24.95 11.68
N LYS A 565 13.80 -23.64 11.80
CA LYS A 565 13.66 -22.94 13.06
C LYS A 565 12.23 -23.18 13.59
N ASP A 566 12.08 -23.77 14.76
CA ASP A 566 10.80 -24.02 15.45
C ASP A 566 9.81 -24.96 14.71
N ASN A 567 10.30 -26.02 14.10
CA ASN A 567 9.45 -27.05 13.50
C ASN A 567 8.37 -26.51 12.53
N ASN A 568 8.74 -25.58 11.65
CA ASN A 568 7.82 -25.03 10.64
C ASN A 568 6.65 -24.18 11.23
N LYS A 569 6.88 -23.50 12.36
CA LYS A 569 5.85 -22.70 13.05
C LYS A 569 5.94 -21.20 12.80
N ARG A 570 7.07 -20.71 12.28
CA ARG A 570 7.27 -19.29 11.98
C ARG A 570 6.87 -18.97 10.56
N LEU A 571 6.28 -17.80 10.36
CA LEU A 571 6.01 -17.21 9.06
C LEU A 571 6.93 -16.01 8.81
N HIS A 572 7.47 -15.92 7.60
CA HIS A 572 8.08 -14.69 7.12
C HIS A 572 6.98 -13.64 6.87
N VAL A 573 7.35 -12.38 6.86
CA VAL A 573 6.42 -11.28 6.58
C VAL A 573 5.73 -11.49 5.23
N GLU A 574 6.49 -11.77 4.16
CA GLU A 574 5.96 -12.04 2.84
C GLU A 574 5.04 -13.26 2.78
N GLU A 575 5.18 -14.23 3.68
CA GLU A 575 4.25 -15.35 3.76
C GLU A 575 2.90 -14.93 4.39
N ILE A 576 2.92 -13.95 5.30
CA ILE A 576 1.69 -13.38 5.84
C ILE A 576 0.97 -12.59 4.74
N GLU A 577 1.71 -11.75 4.02
CA GLU A 577 1.21 -10.98 2.88
C GLU A 577 0.61 -11.89 1.81
N PHE A 578 1.33 -12.93 1.47
CA PHE A 578 0.89 -13.95 0.53
C PHE A 578 -0.41 -14.62 0.97
N LEU A 579 -0.50 -15.09 2.21
CA LEU A 579 -1.67 -15.80 2.72
C LEU A 579 -2.89 -14.90 2.86
N VAL A 580 -2.72 -13.72 3.42
CA VAL A 580 -3.82 -12.75 3.56
C VAL A 580 -4.27 -12.26 2.19
N GLY A 581 -3.33 -11.91 1.31
CA GLY A 581 -3.63 -11.54 -0.07
C GLY A 581 -4.40 -12.62 -0.81
N PHE A 582 -4.01 -13.88 -0.66
CA PHE A 582 -4.70 -15.02 -1.26
C PHE A 582 -6.14 -15.19 -0.73
N ILE A 583 -6.32 -15.11 0.58
CA ILE A 583 -7.63 -15.19 1.23
C ILE A 583 -8.53 -14.04 0.77
N ASN A 584 -8.04 -12.82 0.77
CA ASN A 584 -8.79 -11.63 0.38
C ASN A 584 -9.22 -11.68 -1.08
N ASN A 585 -8.31 -12.03 -1.99
CA ASN A 585 -8.63 -12.15 -3.40
C ASN A 585 -9.67 -13.26 -3.64
N LEU A 586 -9.59 -14.37 -2.91
CA LEU A 586 -10.60 -15.42 -2.98
C LEU A 586 -11.97 -14.93 -2.50
N ILE A 587 -12.03 -14.14 -1.42
CA ILE A 587 -13.27 -13.52 -0.91
C ILE A 587 -13.82 -12.51 -1.93
N TYR A 588 -12.96 -11.69 -2.50
CA TYR A 588 -13.33 -10.73 -3.55
C TYR A 588 -13.91 -11.42 -4.78
N ASP A 589 -13.33 -12.54 -5.22
CA ASP A 589 -13.84 -13.34 -6.31
C ASP A 589 -15.22 -13.95 -6.00
N ILE A 590 -15.43 -14.39 -4.76
CA ILE A 590 -16.76 -14.86 -4.31
C ILE A 590 -17.77 -13.72 -4.39
N TYR A 591 -17.43 -12.51 -3.93
CA TYR A 591 -18.28 -11.35 -4.03
C TYR A 591 -18.65 -11.03 -5.49
N LYS A 592 -17.65 -10.96 -6.38
CA LYS A 592 -17.85 -10.67 -7.82
C LYS A 592 -18.77 -11.70 -8.50
N LYS A 593 -18.67 -12.97 -8.12
CA LYS A 593 -19.49 -14.06 -8.71
C LYS A 593 -20.89 -14.11 -8.11
N SER A 594 -21.06 -13.81 -6.83
CA SER A 594 -22.36 -13.88 -6.15
C SER A 594 -22.38 -13.09 -4.85
N LYS A 595 -23.02 -11.91 -4.86
CA LYS A 595 -23.26 -11.09 -3.67
C LYS A 595 -24.02 -11.88 -2.57
N LEU A 596 -25.04 -12.68 -2.94
CA LEU A 596 -25.80 -13.50 -1.99
C LEU A 596 -24.91 -14.50 -1.25
N ARG A 597 -23.96 -15.10 -1.94
CA ARG A 597 -23.01 -16.04 -1.34
C ARG A 597 -22.07 -15.34 -0.37
N PHE A 598 -21.53 -14.20 -0.76
CA PHE A 598 -20.70 -13.37 0.09
C PHE A 598 -21.45 -13.00 1.38
N GLU A 599 -22.69 -12.51 1.25
CA GLU A 599 -23.53 -12.17 2.39
C GLU A 599 -23.76 -13.35 3.34
N SER A 600 -23.97 -14.55 2.79
CA SER A 600 -24.16 -15.78 3.60
C SER A 600 -22.91 -16.19 4.40
N MET A 601 -21.74 -15.66 4.03
CA MET A 601 -20.45 -15.97 4.65
C MET A 601 -19.95 -14.88 5.62
N ARG A 602 -20.71 -13.82 5.89
CA ARG A 602 -20.31 -12.69 6.74
C ARG A 602 -19.83 -13.10 8.15
N ASN A 603 -20.37 -14.19 8.69
CA ASN A 603 -19.99 -14.70 10.01
C ASN A 603 -18.67 -15.51 9.99
N ASN A 604 -18.14 -15.83 8.81
CA ASN A 604 -16.84 -16.48 8.72
C ASN A 604 -15.73 -15.52 9.18
N LYS A 605 -14.82 -16.00 10.02
CA LYS A 605 -13.74 -15.17 10.60
C LYS A 605 -12.90 -14.41 9.56
N TYR A 606 -12.63 -15.04 8.41
CA TYR A 606 -11.83 -14.42 7.34
C TYR A 606 -12.62 -13.38 6.57
N VAL A 607 -13.90 -13.66 6.27
CA VAL A 607 -14.77 -12.68 5.60
C VAL A 607 -15.00 -11.49 6.50
N LYS A 608 -15.19 -11.70 7.80
CA LYS A 608 -15.31 -10.63 8.79
C LYS A 608 -14.03 -9.78 8.84
N ALA A 609 -12.85 -10.40 8.98
CA ALA A 609 -11.57 -9.70 8.97
C ALA A 609 -11.37 -8.92 7.66
N TYR A 610 -11.72 -9.49 6.51
CA TYR A 610 -11.69 -8.80 5.22
C TYR A 610 -12.56 -7.55 5.24
N MET A 611 -13.85 -7.68 5.62
CA MET A 611 -14.80 -6.55 5.64
C MET A 611 -14.37 -5.41 6.58
N GLU A 612 -13.73 -5.73 7.70
CA GLU A 612 -13.23 -4.74 8.67
C GLU A 612 -12.01 -3.98 8.16
N ASN A 613 -11.20 -4.59 7.28
CA ASN A 613 -9.92 -4.03 6.85
C ASN A 613 -9.90 -3.49 5.42
N VAL A 614 -10.90 -3.79 4.57
CA VAL A 614 -10.97 -3.22 3.22
C VAL A 614 -11.23 -1.72 3.25
N LYS A 615 -10.63 -1.01 2.29
CA LYS A 615 -10.70 0.45 2.21
C LYS A 615 -11.14 0.92 0.83
N PRO A 616 -12.00 1.95 0.78
CA PRO A 616 -12.35 2.62 -0.47
C PRO A 616 -11.15 3.29 -1.15
N VAL A 617 -10.21 3.83 -0.36
CA VAL A 617 -9.05 4.56 -0.87
C VAL A 617 -7.77 3.92 -0.36
N ILE A 618 -6.91 3.49 -1.28
CA ILE A 618 -5.56 2.99 -0.97
C ILE A 618 -4.53 3.89 -1.64
N VAL A 619 -3.53 4.28 -0.89
CA VAL A 619 -2.44 5.15 -1.35
C VAL A 619 -1.10 4.49 -1.07
N VAL A 620 -0.20 4.49 -2.05
CA VAL A 620 1.14 3.90 -1.94
C VAL A 620 2.16 4.93 -2.35
N ASP A 621 2.98 5.36 -1.41
CA ASP A 621 4.10 6.27 -1.65
C ASP A 621 5.38 5.49 -1.96
N GLU A 622 6.32 6.14 -2.67
CA GLU A 622 7.57 5.53 -3.12
C GLU A 622 7.34 4.13 -3.74
N ALA A 623 6.44 4.08 -4.70
CA ALA A 623 5.88 2.87 -5.29
C ALA A 623 6.92 1.87 -5.83
N THR A 624 8.15 2.30 -6.07
CA THR A 624 9.26 1.45 -6.54
C THR A 624 9.91 0.59 -5.45
N ASP A 625 9.60 0.86 -4.18
CA ASP A 625 10.23 0.16 -3.05
C ASP A 625 9.54 -1.15 -2.66
N TYR A 626 8.42 -1.44 -3.27
CA TYR A 626 7.61 -2.60 -2.94
C TYR A 626 7.77 -3.72 -3.98
N SER A 627 7.78 -4.95 -3.49
CA SER A 627 7.79 -6.15 -4.32
C SER A 627 6.40 -6.44 -4.92
N LEU A 628 6.35 -7.36 -5.89
CA LEU A 628 5.07 -7.80 -6.44
C LEU A 628 4.17 -8.50 -5.42
N ILE A 629 4.73 -9.11 -4.38
CA ILE A 629 3.93 -9.72 -3.32
C ILE A 629 3.34 -8.68 -2.39
N ASP A 630 4.08 -7.60 -2.12
CA ASP A 630 3.57 -6.45 -1.38
C ASP A 630 2.37 -5.82 -2.10
N TYR A 631 2.48 -5.63 -3.42
CA TYR A 631 1.36 -5.15 -4.24
C TYR A 631 0.18 -6.11 -4.24
N TYR A 632 0.43 -7.41 -4.35
CA TYR A 632 -0.63 -8.42 -4.27
C TYR A 632 -1.40 -8.32 -2.95
N PHE A 633 -0.67 -8.09 -1.85
CA PHE A 633 -1.23 -7.90 -0.53
C PHE A 633 -1.99 -6.56 -0.42
N MET A 634 -1.38 -5.43 -0.75
CA MET A 634 -2.01 -4.11 -0.67
C MET A 634 -3.29 -4.01 -1.50
N VAL A 635 -3.23 -4.49 -2.75
CA VAL A 635 -4.37 -4.50 -3.68
C VAL A 635 -5.53 -5.35 -3.15
N SER A 636 -5.25 -6.37 -2.36
CA SER A 636 -6.27 -7.26 -1.79
C SER A 636 -7.19 -6.58 -0.78
N PHE A 637 -6.80 -5.41 -0.25
CA PHE A 637 -7.62 -4.62 0.69
C PHE A 637 -8.51 -3.59 0.02
N ARG A 638 -8.63 -3.60 -1.30
CA ARG A 638 -9.58 -2.73 -2.02
C ARG A 638 -11.01 -3.07 -1.61
N HIS A 639 -11.81 -2.03 -1.35
CA HIS A 639 -13.23 -2.21 -1.07
C HIS A 639 -13.93 -2.91 -2.26
N TYR A 640 -14.78 -3.86 -1.97
CA TYR A 640 -15.32 -4.76 -2.97
C TYR A 640 -16.38 -4.12 -3.89
N GLU A 641 -17.03 -3.02 -3.49
CA GLU A 641 -18.03 -2.32 -4.30
C GLU A 641 -17.44 -1.15 -5.07
N PHE A 642 -16.74 -0.26 -4.38
CA PHE A 642 -16.16 0.96 -4.92
C PHE A 642 -14.78 1.17 -4.32
N ASN A 643 -13.81 1.45 -5.14
CA ASN A 643 -12.46 1.66 -4.69
C ASN A 643 -11.65 2.51 -5.66
N THR A 644 -10.62 3.13 -5.14
CA THR A 644 -9.58 3.78 -5.91
C THR A 644 -8.22 3.48 -5.28
N MET A 645 -7.21 3.35 -6.11
CA MET A 645 -5.83 3.15 -5.67
C MET A 645 -4.94 4.18 -6.34
N THR A 646 -4.15 4.86 -5.55
CA THR A 646 -3.19 5.86 -6.04
C THR A 646 -1.79 5.45 -5.62
N LEU A 647 -0.89 5.40 -6.59
CA LEU A 647 0.52 5.15 -6.37
C LEU A 647 1.29 6.41 -6.75
N CYS A 648 2.40 6.69 -6.09
CA CYS A 648 3.35 7.66 -6.60
C CYS A 648 4.78 7.12 -6.49
N GLY A 649 5.59 7.44 -7.50
CA GLY A 649 6.96 6.94 -7.54
C GLY A 649 7.77 7.49 -8.69
N ASP A 650 9.03 7.12 -8.67
CA ASP A 650 10.02 7.43 -9.70
C ASP A 650 10.86 6.17 -9.92
N ILE A 651 10.83 5.62 -11.12
CA ILE A 651 11.50 4.35 -11.42
C ILE A 651 13.01 4.38 -11.12
N MET A 652 13.62 5.55 -11.20
CA MET A 652 15.03 5.74 -10.89
C MET A 652 15.33 5.74 -9.38
N GLN A 653 14.31 5.87 -8.53
CA GLN A 653 14.47 5.85 -7.08
C GLN A 653 14.31 4.45 -6.47
N GLY A 654 14.09 3.42 -7.28
CA GLY A 654 14.10 2.02 -6.84
C GLY A 654 15.51 1.57 -6.47
N LEU A 655 15.79 1.44 -5.19
CA LEU A 655 17.08 0.98 -4.65
C LEU A 655 17.05 -0.46 -4.18
N ASN A 656 15.89 -1.05 -4.04
CA ASN A 656 15.71 -2.39 -3.53
C ASN A 656 15.83 -3.43 -4.65
N ASN A 657 16.62 -4.48 -4.45
CA ASN A 657 16.78 -5.58 -5.40
C ASN A 657 15.49 -6.41 -5.59
N TYR A 658 14.48 -6.20 -4.77
CA TYR A 658 13.18 -6.90 -4.78
C TYR A 658 12.02 -6.00 -5.24
N GLY A 659 12.24 -4.68 -5.36
CA GLY A 659 11.25 -3.74 -5.84
C GLY A 659 10.90 -3.97 -7.32
N ILE A 660 9.89 -3.26 -7.79
CA ILE A 660 9.52 -3.34 -9.21
C ILE A 660 10.60 -2.69 -10.10
N GLU A 661 10.92 -3.37 -11.19
CA GLU A 661 11.91 -2.90 -12.15
C GLU A 661 11.31 -1.94 -13.19
N SER A 662 10.01 -2.09 -13.46
CA SER A 662 9.27 -1.25 -14.42
C SER A 662 7.77 -1.24 -14.11
N TRP A 663 7.09 -0.18 -14.52
CA TRP A 663 5.63 -0.08 -14.42
C TRP A 663 4.90 -1.12 -15.28
N GLU A 664 5.52 -1.57 -16.37
CA GLU A 664 4.98 -2.63 -17.21
C GLU A 664 4.95 -3.99 -16.50
N GLN A 665 5.92 -4.25 -15.61
CA GLN A 665 5.90 -5.43 -14.75
C GLN A 665 4.68 -5.40 -13.82
N LEU A 666 4.40 -4.25 -13.19
CA LEU A 666 3.24 -4.07 -12.32
C LEU A 666 1.91 -4.20 -13.08
N LYS A 667 1.80 -3.60 -14.27
CA LYS A 667 0.65 -3.76 -15.17
C LYS A 667 0.42 -5.22 -15.56
N LYS A 668 1.48 -5.90 -15.92
CA LYS A 668 1.38 -7.29 -16.39
C LYS A 668 0.88 -8.25 -15.33
N TYR A 669 1.27 -8.08 -14.09
CA TYR A 669 1.06 -9.10 -13.06
C TYR A 669 0.01 -8.74 -12.01
N ILE A 670 -0.18 -7.47 -11.67
CA ILE A 670 -1.03 -7.05 -10.56
C ILE A 670 -2.10 -6.03 -10.95
N LEU A 671 -1.75 -4.98 -11.71
CA LEU A 671 -2.61 -3.84 -12.02
C LEU A 671 -2.75 -3.63 -13.53
N PRO A 672 -3.46 -4.51 -14.26
CA PRO A 672 -3.49 -4.48 -15.74
C PRO A 672 -4.04 -3.17 -16.32
N ASN A 673 -4.88 -2.45 -15.58
CA ASN A 673 -5.50 -1.20 -16.02
C ASN A 673 -4.84 0.03 -15.37
N LEU A 674 -3.59 -0.06 -14.90
CA LEU A 674 -2.86 1.03 -14.28
C LEU A 674 -2.71 2.20 -15.27
N LYS A 675 -3.23 3.36 -14.89
CA LYS A 675 -3.11 4.60 -15.64
C LYS A 675 -1.98 5.44 -15.08
N ILE A 676 -1.08 5.89 -15.94
CA ILE A 676 0.11 6.64 -15.56
C ILE A 676 -0.10 8.12 -15.89
N PHE A 677 0.16 8.98 -14.93
CA PHE A 677 0.21 10.44 -15.07
C PHE A 677 1.63 10.89 -14.82
N GLU A 678 2.26 11.41 -15.87
CA GLU A 678 3.63 11.92 -15.82
C GLU A 678 3.63 13.39 -15.39
N LEU A 679 4.33 13.70 -14.29
CA LEU A 679 4.59 15.07 -13.86
C LEU A 679 5.88 15.57 -14.50
N LYS A 680 5.75 16.55 -15.39
CA LYS A 680 6.85 16.98 -16.27
C LYS A 680 7.67 18.15 -15.75
N VAL A 681 7.16 18.91 -14.77
CA VAL A 681 7.81 20.13 -14.30
C VAL A 681 8.42 19.90 -12.93
N SER A 682 9.74 20.10 -12.82
CA SER A 682 10.44 20.12 -11.55
C SER A 682 10.50 21.53 -10.99
N TYR A 683 10.07 21.69 -9.74
CA TYR A 683 9.96 22.98 -9.04
C TYR A 683 10.98 23.17 -7.92
N ARG A 684 11.78 22.15 -7.66
CA ARG A 684 12.59 22.10 -6.45
C ARG A 684 14.07 22.35 -6.71
N GLN A 685 14.63 21.59 -7.64
CA GLN A 685 16.06 21.58 -7.89
C GLN A 685 16.48 22.76 -8.75
N THR A 686 17.73 23.23 -8.54
CA THR A 686 18.38 24.10 -9.51
C THR A 686 18.48 23.40 -10.87
N PRO A 687 18.43 24.15 -11.97
CA PRO A 687 18.61 23.60 -13.31
C PRO A 687 19.85 22.71 -13.48
N THR A 688 20.94 23.09 -12.83
CA THR A 688 22.20 22.32 -12.85
C THR A 688 22.07 20.95 -12.19
N LEU A 689 21.43 20.82 -11.03
CA LEU A 689 21.20 19.54 -10.36
C LEU A 689 20.17 18.69 -11.13
N LEU A 690 19.17 19.36 -11.69
CA LEU A 690 18.20 18.68 -12.52
C LEU A 690 18.82 18.11 -13.80
N ASP A 691 19.76 18.84 -14.43
CA ASP A 691 20.51 18.35 -15.58
C ASP A 691 21.35 17.11 -15.22
N LEU A 692 22.00 17.11 -14.07
CA LEU A 692 22.70 15.92 -13.57
C LEU A 692 21.73 14.75 -13.42
N SER A 693 20.57 14.96 -12.82
CA SER A 693 19.53 13.92 -12.69
C SER A 693 19.07 13.39 -14.06
N LYS A 694 18.92 14.26 -15.06
CA LYS A 694 18.53 13.87 -16.44
C LYS A 694 19.62 13.05 -17.13
N ARG A 695 20.87 13.41 -16.96
CA ARG A 695 22.01 12.61 -17.51
C ARG A 695 22.09 11.23 -16.89
N LEU A 696 21.90 11.12 -15.58
CA LEU A 696 21.82 9.84 -14.87
C LEU A 696 20.65 8.98 -15.36
N TYR A 697 19.50 9.62 -15.57
CA TYR A 697 18.30 8.97 -16.10
C TYR A 697 18.53 8.43 -17.51
N LEU A 698 19.11 9.23 -18.40
CA LEU A 698 19.41 8.84 -19.77
C LEU A 698 20.39 7.65 -19.83
N ASP A 699 21.44 7.67 -18.98
CA ASP A 699 22.43 6.60 -18.94
C ASP A 699 21.90 5.30 -18.32
N ASP A 700 20.88 5.33 -17.48
CA ASP A 700 20.24 4.15 -16.89
C ASP A 700 19.11 3.59 -17.77
N GLN A 701 18.21 4.47 -18.24
CA GLN A 701 16.98 4.07 -18.96
C GLN A 701 17.15 4.06 -20.49
N GLY A 702 18.21 4.67 -21.03
CA GLY A 702 18.46 4.77 -22.47
C GLY A 702 17.49 5.73 -23.21
N VAL A 703 16.68 6.50 -22.49
CA VAL A 703 15.75 7.48 -23.02
C VAL A 703 15.87 8.79 -22.26
N GLU A 704 15.49 9.91 -22.87
CA GLU A 704 15.52 11.21 -22.20
C GLU A 704 14.53 11.26 -21.04
N ALA A 705 14.92 11.96 -19.97
CA ALA A 705 14.06 12.13 -18.81
C ALA A 705 12.81 12.95 -19.17
N PRO A 706 11.61 12.50 -18.77
CA PRO A 706 10.35 13.12 -19.16
C PRO A 706 10.04 14.46 -18.46
N TYR A 707 10.98 14.97 -17.64
CA TYR A 707 10.79 16.17 -16.81
C TYR A 707 11.81 17.25 -17.15
N HIS A 708 11.46 18.52 -16.89
CA HIS A 708 12.29 19.70 -17.17
C HIS A 708 12.14 20.78 -16.08
N SER A 709 13.09 21.69 -16.03
CA SER A 709 13.00 22.91 -15.21
C SER A 709 12.28 24.01 -15.97
N LEU A 710 11.60 24.88 -15.23
CA LEU A 710 11.08 26.16 -15.76
C LEU A 710 12.11 27.28 -15.68
N MET A 711 13.17 27.11 -14.91
CA MET A 711 14.25 28.08 -14.80
C MET A 711 15.34 27.76 -15.81
N GLU A 712 15.95 28.80 -16.37
CA GLU A 712 17.13 28.66 -17.19
C GLU A 712 18.35 28.46 -16.31
N MET A 713 19.32 27.68 -16.82
CA MET A 713 20.60 27.49 -16.15
C MET A 713 21.38 28.80 -16.11
N SER A 714 21.91 29.17 -14.93
CA SER A 714 22.73 30.35 -14.72
C SER A 714 24.16 29.94 -14.46
N ASP A 715 25.12 30.79 -14.98
CA ASP A 715 26.55 30.57 -14.72
C ASP A 715 26.92 30.69 -13.23
N ASP A 716 26.09 31.36 -12.45
CA ASP A 716 26.28 31.56 -11.01
C ASP A 716 25.74 30.38 -10.15
N GLU A 717 25.11 29.38 -10.77
CA GLU A 717 24.63 28.24 -10.02
C GLU A 717 25.75 27.35 -9.49
N PRO A 718 25.60 26.84 -8.24
CA PRO A 718 26.56 25.90 -7.68
C PRO A 718 26.62 24.62 -8.49
N GLN A 719 27.75 24.31 -9.06
CA GLN A 719 27.99 23.06 -9.78
C GLN A 719 28.20 21.91 -8.80
N PRO A 720 27.72 20.68 -9.10
CA PRO A 720 28.08 19.51 -8.32
C PRO A 720 29.58 19.30 -8.26
N ILE A 721 30.12 19.07 -7.07
CA ILE A 721 31.55 18.91 -6.86
C ILE A 721 31.91 17.55 -6.30
N CYS A 722 33.10 17.07 -6.63
CA CYS A 722 33.58 15.81 -6.07
C CYS A 722 35.00 15.93 -5.48
N TYR A 723 35.32 14.99 -4.60
CA TYR A 723 36.67 14.84 -4.03
C TYR A 723 37.07 13.37 -3.95
N ILE A 724 38.23 13.05 -4.51
CA ILE A 724 38.75 11.68 -4.56
C ILE A 724 39.94 11.60 -3.61
N SER A 725 39.86 10.70 -2.64
CA SER A 725 40.96 10.44 -1.68
C SER A 725 40.77 9.10 -0.99
N ASP A 726 41.85 8.38 -0.79
CA ASP A 726 41.96 7.16 -0.01
C ASP A 726 41.90 7.38 1.52
N SER A 727 42.05 8.63 1.96
CA SER A 727 42.11 9.00 3.37
C SER A 727 40.76 9.52 3.87
N THR A 728 40.14 8.77 4.79
CA THR A 728 38.91 9.14 5.51
C THR A 728 38.97 10.53 6.11
N SER A 729 39.99 10.82 6.90
CA SER A 729 40.14 12.15 7.56
C SER A 729 40.31 13.30 6.57
N LYS A 730 40.93 13.08 5.38
CA LYS A 730 41.01 14.12 4.34
C LYS A 730 39.63 14.37 3.72
N LYS A 731 38.87 13.34 3.49
CA LYS A 731 37.48 13.43 2.95
C LYS A 731 36.57 14.17 3.93
N ILE A 732 36.55 13.77 5.18
CA ILE A 732 35.74 14.41 6.23
C ILE A 732 36.14 15.89 6.40
N ARG A 733 37.44 16.18 6.42
CA ARG A 733 37.94 17.58 6.51
C ARG A 733 37.57 18.41 5.28
N TRP A 734 37.57 17.80 4.08
CA TRP A 734 37.15 18.50 2.87
C TRP A 734 35.64 18.80 2.94
N MET A 735 34.80 17.86 3.36
CA MET A 735 33.37 18.10 3.57
C MET A 735 33.10 19.18 4.60
N ALA A 736 33.82 19.18 5.72
CA ALA A 736 33.71 20.22 6.75
C ALA A 736 34.00 21.61 6.19
N LYS A 737 35.01 21.74 5.33
CA LYS A 737 35.31 23.00 4.62
C LYS A 737 34.20 23.41 3.66
N ARG A 738 33.60 22.47 2.96
CA ARG A 738 32.46 22.73 2.04
C ARG A 738 31.21 23.15 2.82
N ILE A 739 30.92 22.54 3.97
CA ILE A 739 29.84 22.95 4.87
C ILE A 739 30.03 24.41 5.31
N CYS A 740 31.26 24.81 5.69
CA CYS A 740 31.55 26.20 6.02
C CYS A 740 31.43 27.15 4.83
N GLU A 741 31.76 26.70 3.63
CA GLU A 741 31.56 27.47 2.40
C GLU A 741 30.05 27.63 2.12
N PHE A 742 29.27 26.57 2.22
CA PHE A 742 27.83 26.59 2.07
C PHE A 742 27.15 27.54 3.09
N TYR A 743 27.58 27.47 4.35
CA TYR A 743 27.10 28.37 5.40
C TYR A 743 27.34 29.87 5.04
N LYS A 744 28.50 30.18 4.50
CA LYS A 744 28.81 31.54 4.02
C LYS A 744 28.01 31.96 2.80
N HIS A 745 27.77 31.03 1.87
CA HIS A 745 26.89 31.29 0.72
C HIS A 745 25.45 31.59 1.14
N CYS A 746 25.02 31.04 2.26
CA CYS A 746 23.68 31.25 2.83
C CYS A 746 23.64 32.40 3.87
N ASN A 747 24.53 33.40 3.74
CA ASN A 747 24.58 34.60 4.60
C ASN A 747 24.72 34.28 6.10
N ASP A 748 25.57 33.32 6.45
CA ASP A 748 25.82 32.84 7.80
C ASP A 748 24.59 32.17 8.48
N GLU A 749 23.66 31.66 7.66
CA GLU A 749 22.63 30.73 8.07
C GLU A 749 22.97 29.33 7.58
N LEU A 750 22.69 28.29 8.35
CA LEU A 750 22.81 26.90 7.92
C LEU A 750 21.41 26.35 7.61
N PRO A 751 21.03 26.31 6.33
CA PRO A 751 19.80 25.64 5.92
C PRO A 751 19.89 24.12 6.15
N ALA A 752 18.80 23.40 5.85
CA ALA A 752 18.77 21.95 5.97
C ALA A 752 19.92 21.30 5.15
N LEU A 753 20.78 20.57 5.83
CA LEU A 753 21.94 19.88 5.27
C LEU A 753 21.95 18.44 5.73
N ALA A 754 22.26 17.52 4.80
CA ALA A 754 22.46 16.10 5.08
C ALA A 754 23.82 15.60 4.58
N ILE A 755 24.44 14.73 5.37
CA ILE A 755 25.51 13.85 4.93
C ILE A 755 24.93 12.46 4.78
N LEU A 756 25.04 11.88 3.60
CA LEU A 756 24.56 10.53 3.28
C LEU A 756 25.75 9.57 3.33
N VAL A 757 25.59 8.49 4.06
CA VAL A 757 26.62 7.46 4.23
C VAL A 757 26.08 6.06 3.87
N GLY A 758 26.99 5.15 3.53
CA GLY A 758 26.71 3.73 3.35
C GLY A 758 26.40 3.01 4.67
N ASP A 759 25.88 1.77 4.55
CA ASP A 759 25.48 0.99 5.72
C ASP A 759 26.65 0.51 6.58
N ASP A 760 27.84 0.39 6.01
CA ASP A 760 29.06 -0.07 6.70
C ASP A 760 29.80 1.05 7.45
N VAL A 761 29.39 2.31 7.32
CA VAL A 761 30.05 3.46 7.99
C VAL A 761 29.66 3.49 9.47
N ASP A 762 30.66 3.60 10.35
CA ASP A 762 30.44 3.92 11.77
C ASP A 762 30.07 5.41 11.90
N VAL A 763 28.76 5.66 12.01
CA VAL A 763 28.23 7.03 12.04
C VAL A 763 28.58 7.73 13.35
N ASP A 764 28.65 7.02 14.46
CA ASP A 764 28.96 7.63 15.75
C ASP A 764 30.45 8.07 15.81
N GLU A 765 31.35 7.29 15.20
CA GLU A 765 32.76 7.68 15.04
C GLU A 765 32.87 8.92 14.13
N MET A 766 32.15 8.95 12.99
CA MET A 766 32.15 10.10 12.10
C MET A 766 31.58 11.36 12.77
N VAL A 767 30.53 11.25 13.56
CA VAL A 767 29.98 12.35 14.36
C VAL A 767 31.04 12.90 15.32
N SER A 768 31.74 12.02 16.04
CA SER A 768 32.79 12.39 16.99
C SER A 768 33.94 13.11 16.28
N GLU A 769 34.46 12.56 15.15
CA GLU A 769 35.54 13.18 14.37
C GLU A 769 35.15 14.56 13.85
N MET A 770 33.92 14.71 13.33
CA MET A 770 33.44 16.01 12.84
C MET A 770 33.20 17.01 13.97
N GLN A 771 32.67 16.58 15.12
CA GLN A 771 32.41 17.46 16.26
C GLN A 771 33.70 18.02 16.88
N ASP A 772 34.82 17.27 16.80
CA ASP A 772 36.13 17.66 17.32
C ASP A 772 36.89 18.60 16.38
N MET A 773 36.35 18.89 15.19
CA MET A 773 37.00 19.79 14.23
C MET A 773 36.78 21.27 14.57
N ASP A 774 37.82 22.01 14.84
CA ASP A 774 37.77 23.46 15.10
C ASP A 774 37.04 24.27 14.03
N ILE A 775 37.09 23.82 12.78
CA ILE A 775 36.43 24.48 11.65
C ILE A 775 34.90 24.41 11.72
N LEU A 776 34.36 23.44 12.46
CA LEU A 776 32.92 23.25 12.69
C LEU A 776 32.48 23.80 14.05
N ASN A 777 33.30 24.56 14.74
CA ASN A 777 32.91 25.20 15.99
C ASN A 777 31.63 26.06 15.79
N GLY A 778 30.60 25.78 16.57
CA GLY A 778 29.31 26.47 16.47
C GLY A 778 28.24 25.70 15.68
N PHE A 779 28.59 24.54 15.11
CA PHE A 779 27.63 23.58 14.52
C PHE A 779 27.50 22.36 15.41
N SER A 780 26.34 21.79 15.43
CA SER A 780 26.08 20.49 16.08
C SER A 780 26.01 19.40 15.02
N VAL A 781 26.70 18.28 15.21
CA VAL A 781 26.66 17.12 14.32
C VAL A 781 25.81 16.03 14.97
N PHE A 782 24.86 15.47 14.26
CA PHE A 782 23.93 14.47 14.79
C PHE A 782 23.91 13.21 13.94
N ASN A 783 23.94 12.07 14.62
CA ASN A 783 23.61 10.81 14.05
C ASN A 783 22.07 10.70 13.96
N CYS A 784 21.52 10.76 12.75
CA CYS A 784 20.09 10.67 12.45
C CYS A 784 19.70 9.28 11.90
N THR A 785 20.55 8.27 12.05
CA THR A 785 20.25 6.91 11.61
C THR A 785 19.28 6.20 12.56
N GLY A 786 18.52 5.21 12.05
CA GLY A 786 17.59 4.42 12.84
C GLY A 786 16.39 5.22 13.38
N GLY A 787 15.94 6.23 12.65
CA GLY A 787 14.77 7.03 12.99
C GLY A 787 15.02 8.12 14.03
N ARG A 788 16.26 8.45 14.29
CA ARG A 788 16.61 9.55 15.21
C ARG A 788 16.41 10.88 14.49
N THR A 789 15.56 11.74 15.01
CA THR A 789 15.29 13.07 14.46
C THR A 789 15.76 14.17 15.40
N THR A 790 16.16 15.31 14.85
CA THR A 790 16.49 16.50 15.62
C THR A 790 15.93 17.75 14.97
N ASN A 791 15.36 18.63 15.79
CA ASN A 791 14.89 19.96 15.40
C ASN A 791 15.95 21.05 15.72
N ALA A 792 17.18 20.66 16.02
CA ALA A 792 18.23 21.62 16.37
C ALA A 792 18.54 22.54 15.18
N MET A 793 18.73 23.83 15.47
CA MET A 793 19.20 24.82 14.52
C MET A 793 20.72 24.68 14.30
N LYS A 794 21.23 25.07 13.12
CA LYS A 794 22.64 24.96 12.74
C LYS A 794 23.22 23.56 12.92
N CYS A 795 22.48 22.57 12.42
CA CYS A 795 22.73 21.19 12.66
C CYS A 795 23.12 20.46 11.36
N ILE A 796 24.20 19.69 11.44
CA ILE A 796 24.67 18.78 10.40
C ILE A 796 24.07 17.40 10.71
N ARG A 797 23.28 16.86 9.81
CA ARG A 797 22.59 15.59 10.01
C ARG A 797 23.24 14.51 9.17
N ILE A 798 23.56 13.38 9.77
CA ILE A 798 24.13 12.22 9.07
C ILE A 798 23.06 11.12 9.01
N PHE A 799 22.75 10.67 7.80
CA PHE A 799 21.75 9.64 7.52
C PHE A 799 22.37 8.50 6.71
N ARG A 800 21.78 7.33 6.82
CA ARG A 800 21.98 6.29 5.81
C ARG A 800 21.20 6.62 4.55
N LEU A 801 21.73 6.27 3.39
CA LEU A 801 21.07 6.59 2.12
C LEU A 801 19.70 5.94 2.01
N SER A 802 19.52 4.73 2.54
CA SER A 802 18.24 4.01 2.58
C SER A 802 17.14 4.73 3.38
N GLU A 803 17.54 5.60 4.33
CA GLU A 803 16.62 6.28 5.27
C GLU A 803 16.15 7.67 4.78
N VAL A 804 16.83 8.27 3.77
CA VAL A 804 16.55 9.66 3.34
C VAL A 804 15.51 9.76 2.22
N LYS A 805 14.94 8.66 1.77
CA LYS A 805 13.92 8.72 0.74
C LYS A 805 12.75 9.61 1.17
N GLY A 806 12.27 10.46 0.25
CA GLY A 806 11.21 11.42 0.51
C GLY A 806 11.63 12.68 1.28
N MET A 807 12.81 12.72 1.90
CA MET A 807 13.32 13.91 2.58
C MET A 807 13.98 14.88 1.60
N GLU A 808 14.14 16.15 2.00
CA GLU A 808 14.70 17.22 1.17
C GLU A 808 15.68 18.10 1.96
N PHE A 809 16.79 18.44 1.33
CA PHE A 809 17.84 19.26 1.94
C PHE A 809 18.34 20.33 0.95
N GLU A 810 18.75 21.49 1.44
CA GLU A 810 19.36 22.51 0.58
C GLU A 810 20.73 22.06 0.08
N ALA A 811 21.50 21.36 0.92
CA ALA A 811 22.77 20.77 0.53
C ALA A 811 22.84 19.29 0.92
N VAL A 812 23.38 18.49 0.02
CA VAL A 812 23.65 17.06 0.24
C VAL A 812 25.13 16.78 0.04
N PHE A 813 25.71 16.09 1.00
CA PHE A 813 27.06 15.53 0.95
C PHE A 813 26.95 14.02 0.90
N PHE A 814 27.45 13.39 -0.15
CA PHE A 814 27.44 11.96 -0.27
C PHE A 814 28.85 11.42 0.02
N TYR A 815 28.99 10.75 1.15
CA TYR A 815 30.28 10.24 1.61
C TYR A 815 30.56 8.86 1.03
N ASP A 816 31.71 8.70 0.36
CA ASP A 816 32.26 7.45 -0.19
C ASP A 816 31.25 6.59 -0.93
N ILE A 817 30.67 7.16 -1.97
CA ILE A 817 29.64 6.48 -2.76
C ILE A 817 30.12 5.16 -3.35
N ASP A 818 31.40 5.04 -3.70
CA ASP A 818 32.01 3.84 -4.26
C ASP A 818 32.18 2.71 -3.22
N GLU A 819 32.54 3.05 -2.00
CA GLU A 819 32.65 2.06 -0.91
C GLU A 819 31.25 1.71 -0.34
N ALA A 820 30.36 2.69 -0.24
CA ALA A 820 28.98 2.45 0.22
C ALA A 820 28.25 1.39 -0.62
N LEU A 821 28.71 1.13 -1.83
CA LEU A 821 28.09 0.26 -2.81
C LEU A 821 29.05 -0.78 -3.38
N ALA A 822 30.11 -1.09 -2.64
CA ALA A 822 31.09 -2.09 -3.03
C ALA A 822 30.38 -3.42 -3.33
N GLY A 823 30.54 -3.92 -4.55
CA GLY A 823 29.93 -5.17 -5.03
C GLY A 823 28.55 -5.02 -5.69
N GLN A 824 27.97 -3.84 -5.75
CA GLN A 824 26.75 -3.55 -6.50
C GLN A 824 27.04 -3.34 -8.00
N SER A 825 26.00 -3.43 -8.84
CA SER A 825 26.13 -3.14 -10.26
C SER A 825 26.29 -1.65 -10.54
N HIS A 826 26.93 -1.27 -11.65
CA HIS A 826 27.07 0.14 -12.06
C HIS A 826 25.73 0.87 -12.22
N ASN A 827 24.67 0.16 -12.60
CA ASN A 827 23.32 0.72 -12.69
C ASN A 827 22.79 1.08 -11.28
N MET A 828 23.03 0.23 -10.29
CA MET A 828 22.66 0.55 -8.90
C MET A 828 23.43 1.77 -8.41
N LEU A 829 24.73 1.91 -8.68
CA LEU A 829 25.51 3.10 -8.37
C LEU A 829 24.90 4.38 -8.95
N ARG A 830 24.43 4.35 -10.21
CA ARG A 830 23.75 5.50 -10.85
C ARG A 830 22.44 5.83 -10.15
N ARG A 831 21.63 4.82 -9.79
CA ARG A 831 20.37 5.02 -9.06
C ARG A 831 20.62 5.58 -7.67
N TYR A 832 21.60 5.10 -6.96
CA TYR A 832 22.00 5.65 -5.66
C TYR A 832 22.45 7.12 -5.76
N LEU A 833 23.27 7.43 -6.76
CA LEU A 833 23.64 8.82 -7.03
C LEU A 833 22.42 9.66 -7.39
N TYR A 834 21.53 9.15 -8.23
CA TYR A 834 20.28 9.80 -8.60
C TYR A 834 19.41 10.11 -7.36
N VAL A 835 19.26 9.15 -6.44
CA VAL A 835 18.53 9.37 -5.19
C VAL A 835 19.22 10.47 -4.37
N GLY A 836 20.53 10.42 -4.19
CA GLY A 836 21.28 11.46 -3.48
C GLY A 836 21.12 12.84 -4.11
N VAL A 837 21.27 12.95 -5.44
CA VAL A 837 21.03 14.18 -6.21
C VAL A 837 19.59 14.67 -6.01
N SER A 838 18.63 13.75 -6.04
CA SER A 838 17.21 14.07 -5.90
C SER A 838 16.84 14.62 -4.51
N ARG A 839 17.68 14.42 -3.50
CA ARG A 839 17.51 15.00 -2.15
C ARG A 839 18.05 16.43 -2.04
N ALA A 840 18.99 16.81 -2.90
CA ALA A 840 19.57 18.16 -2.93
C ALA A 840 18.68 19.14 -3.70
N THR A 841 18.52 20.35 -3.20
CA THR A 841 17.83 21.42 -3.92
C THR A 841 18.79 22.37 -4.62
N SER A 842 19.98 22.64 -4.04
CA SER A 842 20.92 23.59 -4.59
C SER A 842 22.38 23.12 -4.61
N HIS A 843 22.86 22.43 -3.59
CA HIS A 843 24.27 22.07 -3.48
C HIS A 843 24.46 20.56 -3.35
N LEU A 844 25.41 20.02 -4.12
CA LEU A 844 25.80 18.61 -4.06
C LEU A 844 27.33 18.48 -4.00
N ALA A 845 27.81 17.72 -3.02
CA ALA A 845 29.20 17.34 -2.88
C ALA A 845 29.31 15.81 -2.69
N VAL A 846 30.22 15.17 -3.44
CA VAL A 846 30.37 13.71 -3.40
C VAL A 846 31.81 13.35 -3.12
N THR A 847 32.06 12.33 -2.30
CA THR A 847 33.43 11.80 -2.13
C THR A 847 33.55 10.39 -2.68
N PHE A 848 34.75 10.09 -3.19
CA PHE A 848 35.15 8.78 -3.68
C PHE A 848 36.46 8.36 -3.01
N THR A 849 36.65 7.09 -2.82
CA THR A 849 37.92 6.54 -2.31
C THR A 849 38.95 6.41 -3.40
N LYS A 850 38.56 6.04 -4.61
CA LYS A 850 39.45 5.83 -5.77
C LYS A 850 38.74 6.23 -7.06
N GLU A 851 39.56 6.54 -8.08
CA GLU A 851 39.10 6.85 -9.43
C GLU A 851 38.92 5.57 -10.25
N GLU A 852 39.87 4.63 -10.12
CA GLU A 852 39.92 3.39 -10.88
C GLU A 852 38.67 2.53 -10.59
N GLY A 853 37.91 2.22 -11.65
CA GLY A 853 36.67 1.45 -11.61
C GLY A 853 35.42 2.27 -11.31
N ASN A 854 35.53 3.60 -11.14
CA ASN A 854 34.43 4.52 -10.89
C ASN A 854 34.26 5.60 -11.97
N GLU A 855 34.98 5.45 -13.08
CA GLU A 855 35.00 6.43 -14.19
C GLU A 855 33.59 6.72 -14.72
N ASP A 856 32.72 5.71 -14.76
CA ASP A 856 31.32 5.81 -15.20
C ASP A 856 30.47 6.76 -14.37
N ILE A 857 30.83 6.97 -13.11
CA ILE A 857 30.12 7.86 -12.17
C ILE A 857 30.86 9.18 -12.02
N ILE A 858 32.19 9.14 -11.95
CA ILE A 858 33.05 10.34 -11.82
C ILE A 858 32.90 11.26 -13.04
N LYS A 859 32.61 10.70 -14.23
CA LYS A 859 32.38 11.49 -15.46
C LYS A 859 31.29 12.57 -15.35
N TYR A 860 30.38 12.44 -14.38
CA TYR A 860 29.35 13.45 -14.15
C TYR A 860 29.84 14.69 -13.40
N PHE A 861 31.05 14.66 -12.85
CA PHE A 861 31.67 15.73 -12.06
C PHE A 861 32.91 16.29 -12.75
N ASP A 862 33.14 17.57 -12.56
CA ASP A 862 34.43 18.16 -12.93
C ASP A 862 35.45 17.91 -11.81
N THR A 863 36.36 16.99 -12.00
CA THR A 863 37.39 16.60 -11.02
C THR A 863 38.39 17.73 -10.69
N ASN A 864 38.47 18.77 -11.53
CA ASN A 864 39.26 19.94 -11.27
C ASN A 864 38.58 20.96 -10.33
N LYS A 865 37.25 20.89 -10.26
CA LYS A 865 36.42 21.79 -9.44
C LYS A 865 36.16 21.16 -8.08
N ARG A 866 36.90 21.63 -7.05
CA ARG A 866 36.84 21.08 -5.70
C ARG A 866 36.12 21.96 -4.67
N ASN A 867 35.53 23.05 -5.11
CA ASN A 867 34.77 24.00 -4.29
C ASN A 867 33.72 24.69 -5.13
N TRP A 868 32.80 25.41 -4.47
CA TRP A 868 31.71 26.14 -5.13
C TRP A 868 32.04 27.58 -5.50
N LYS A 869 33.29 28.00 -5.28
CA LYS A 869 33.78 29.35 -5.65
C LYS A 869 34.08 29.48 -7.13
#